data_e1ca935627946358304110d5db1aa086
#
_entry.id   e1ca935627946358304110d5db1aa086
#
_cell.length_a   1.000
_cell.length_b   1.000
_cell.length_c   1.000
_cell.angle_alpha   90.00
_cell.angle_beta   90.00
_cell.angle_gamma   90.00
#
_symmetry.space_group_name_H-M   'P 1'
#
loop_
_entity.id
_entity.type
_entity.pdbx_description
1 polymer ?
#
loop_
_entity_poly.entity_id
_entity_poly.type
_entity_poly.pdbx_seq_one_letter_code
_entity_poly.pdbx_strand_id
1 'polypeptide(L)'
;MNPTKIRCPHCGNSILVKHSGKTQCSACGSVLYVEEQEKSVQINVNGQVNYGRRMSPELFVISMVLCAVASIFFIFLPMLSRSSRKAEPKEKAHYATTLTDPVLVRAFTDVFEKDPSAWTADDYASVKEISFQMKSWTLLYLDVSFADDSKKRIPIYHDTDTVELDGTAFQVFPNLEALRAASGNTGDDVRISFDSTEYTPNLGNLKKLKILYLPNNGGYQKRPDRLAELVADPGAIEELGGVALTEAADVDELAKHFPNLKTLFIDRREADIPLSGLRSLSKLEELGTDLDTKSNEDLPELSQIKRMQLRVQTSEGYVKDLRFLSSLTQLDSLSLVGADEMKNLNMIAPLTNLKELRIYGGGALRSIEPLRALTELRTLEFENCYGIEDLSALSSLTKLQSLHVADSVGHFAAALPDLSALPALEELTAEADMIPQFAGCTGLKKLTIEAEGADDSNDFSLLTGLSNLEELRIDCGIVTSELTNIDSLAVLPNLKTVTITGRTGPLSLRAFPHATAITVIMDSTGTAALRLTSELDSDNTALESLRIFGYEGGVQIGGYNSTVRDTAALMQLSHCKALRELRLNHCGLTDLAFASGLSNLEILDVSGNRIEDVSPLTDLPKLRLLLCEDNAIQNIAVLRGRDLVVSE
;
A
#
# COMPACT_ATOMS: atom_id res chain seq x y z
N MET A 1 50.26 -16.71 16.00
CA MET A 1 49.29 -17.28 15.01
C MET A 1 49.66 -16.75 13.63
N ASN A 2 49.74 -17.64 12.65
CA ASN A 2 49.96 -17.22 11.27
C ASN A 2 48.68 -16.55 10.72
N PRO A 3 48.80 -15.43 9.99
CA PRO A 3 47.61 -14.78 9.43
C PRO A 3 46.93 -15.69 8.39
N THR A 4 45.63 -15.87 8.55
CA THR A 4 44.82 -16.70 7.63
C THR A 4 44.29 -15.83 6.49
N LYS A 5 44.49 -16.28 5.26
CA LYS A 5 43.99 -15.60 4.08
C LYS A 5 42.56 -16.10 3.76
N ILE A 6 41.57 -15.20 3.79
CA ILE A 6 40.20 -15.50 3.45
C ILE A 6 39.73 -14.68 2.25
N ARG A 7 38.69 -15.11 1.55
CA ARG A 7 38.05 -14.32 0.48
C ARG A 7 36.85 -13.57 1.00
N CYS A 8 36.77 -12.28 0.69
CA CYS A 8 35.58 -11.51 0.99
C CYS A 8 34.37 -12.08 0.24
N PRO A 9 33.29 -12.47 0.92
CA PRO A 9 32.12 -13.05 0.25
C PRO A 9 31.35 -12.02 -0.59
N HIS A 10 31.56 -10.72 -0.34
CA HIS A 10 30.88 -9.66 -1.07
C HIS A 10 31.57 -9.26 -2.38
N CYS A 11 32.90 -9.19 -2.41
CA CYS A 11 33.65 -8.74 -3.59
C CYS A 11 34.71 -9.72 -4.10
N GLY A 12 34.89 -10.87 -3.46
CA GLY A 12 35.86 -11.90 -3.84
C GLY A 12 37.32 -11.60 -3.50
N ASN A 13 37.66 -10.39 -3.03
CA ASN A 13 39.02 -10.01 -2.71
C ASN A 13 39.60 -10.74 -1.50
N SER A 14 40.92 -10.98 -1.51
CA SER A 14 41.60 -11.68 -0.43
C SER A 14 41.91 -10.75 0.74
N ILE A 15 41.55 -11.17 1.95
CA ILE A 15 41.79 -10.45 3.20
C ILE A 15 42.67 -11.30 4.11
N LEU A 16 43.67 -10.67 4.75
CA LEU A 16 44.50 -11.31 5.78
C LEU A 16 43.94 -11.02 7.16
N VAL A 17 43.47 -12.07 7.84
CA VAL A 17 42.91 -11.97 9.21
C VAL A 17 43.93 -12.49 10.20
N LYS A 18 44.28 -11.66 11.17
CA LYS A 18 45.30 -11.99 12.20
C LYS A 18 44.67 -12.50 13.52
N HIS A 19 43.40 -12.18 13.76
CA HIS A 19 42.68 -12.56 14.97
C HIS A 19 41.20 -12.78 14.66
N SER A 20 40.52 -13.59 15.50
CA SER A 20 39.03 -13.66 15.51
C SER A 20 38.44 -12.30 15.89
N GLY A 21 37.30 -11.94 15.30
CA GLY A 21 36.58 -10.70 15.58
C GLY A 21 36.21 -9.92 14.33
N LYS A 22 35.89 -8.64 14.53
CA LYS A 22 35.41 -7.75 13.48
C LYS A 22 36.58 -7.29 12.59
N THR A 23 36.53 -7.54 11.29
CA THR A 23 37.50 -7.05 10.30
C THR A 23 36.74 -6.39 9.13
N GLN A 24 37.38 -5.46 8.44
CA GLN A 24 36.78 -4.75 7.31
C GLN A 24 37.52 -5.08 6.01
N CYS A 25 36.79 -5.34 4.95
CA CYS A 25 37.35 -5.54 3.64
C CYS A 25 37.87 -4.21 3.07
N SER A 26 39.16 -4.14 2.81
CA SER A 26 39.81 -2.92 2.28
C SER A 26 39.39 -2.57 0.84
N ALA A 27 38.75 -3.50 0.13
CA ALA A 27 38.37 -3.29 -1.27
C ALA A 27 36.92 -2.82 -1.42
N CYS A 28 35.99 -3.28 -0.58
CA CYS A 28 34.57 -2.93 -0.69
C CYS A 28 33.96 -2.33 0.59
N GLY A 29 34.73 -2.17 1.65
CA GLY A 29 34.27 -1.59 2.91
C GLY A 29 33.41 -2.52 3.79
N SER A 30 33.00 -3.68 3.30
CA SER A 30 32.14 -4.61 4.06
C SER A 30 32.79 -5.06 5.35
N VAL A 31 32.01 -5.06 6.43
CA VAL A 31 32.43 -5.52 7.74
C VAL A 31 32.16 -7.02 7.86
N LEU A 32 33.21 -7.77 8.25
CA LEU A 32 33.18 -9.23 8.39
C LEU A 32 33.46 -9.59 9.85
N TYR A 33 32.72 -10.55 10.38
CA TYR A 33 32.99 -11.15 11.66
C TYR A 33 33.64 -12.51 11.44
N VAL A 34 34.81 -12.73 12.03
CA VAL A 34 35.62 -13.94 11.86
C VAL A 34 35.74 -14.62 13.22
N GLU A 35 35.27 -15.87 13.28
CA GLU A 35 35.43 -16.73 14.46
C GLU A 35 36.37 -17.88 14.15
N GLU A 36 37.23 -18.21 15.10
CA GLU A 36 38.17 -19.31 14.99
C GLU A 36 37.56 -20.57 15.60
N GLN A 37 37.23 -21.56 14.79
CA GLN A 37 36.95 -22.93 15.24
C GLN A 37 38.13 -23.84 14.93
N GLU A 38 38.43 -24.76 15.78
CA GLU A 38 39.65 -25.60 15.76
C GLU A 38 39.94 -26.34 14.43
N LYS A 39 39.08 -26.32 13.42
CA LYS A 39 39.33 -26.94 12.09
C LYS A 39 38.66 -26.30 10.87
N SER A 40 37.91 -25.18 10.99
CA SER A 40 37.39 -24.46 9.80
C SER A 40 36.97 -23.03 10.15
N VAL A 41 37.21 -22.07 9.23
CA VAL A 41 36.76 -20.68 9.33
C VAL A 41 35.48 -20.53 8.50
N GLN A 42 34.37 -20.09 9.14
CA GLN A 42 33.15 -19.68 8.43
C GLN A 42 32.96 -18.17 8.53
N ILE A 43 32.44 -17.58 7.45
CA ILE A 43 32.27 -16.13 7.33
C ILE A 43 30.78 -15.84 7.11
N ASN A 44 30.25 -14.92 7.92
CA ASN A 44 28.88 -14.45 7.75
C ASN A 44 28.85 -12.92 7.57
N VAL A 45 28.02 -12.44 6.65
CA VAL A 45 27.92 -11.02 6.31
C VAL A 45 26.93 -10.29 7.23
N ASN A 46 26.00 -11.02 7.86
CA ASN A 46 24.88 -10.45 8.63
C ASN A 46 24.90 -10.75 10.14
N GLY A 47 26.04 -11.18 10.71
CA GLY A 47 26.17 -11.34 12.16
C GLY A 47 25.41 -12.52 12.80
N GLN A 48 24.79 -13.43 12.03
CA GLN A 48 24.20 -14.66 12.55
C GLN A 48 25.14 -15.84 12.36
N VAL A 49 25.37 -16.60 13.43
CA VAL A 49 26.28 -17.75 13.45
C VAL A 49 25.47 -19.03 13.32
N ASN A 50 25.72 -19.81 12.24
CA ASN A 50 25.17 -21.16 12.11
C ASN A 50 26.18 -22.22 12.56
N TYR A 51 25.85 -22.97 13.60
CA TYR A 51 26.65 -24.08 14.09
C TYR A 51 26.39 -25.36 13.27
N GLY A 52 27.29 -25.69 12.37
CA GLY A 52 27.33 -26.99 11.70
C GLY A 52 28.25 -27.97 12.41
N ARG A 53 27.75 -28.81 13.30
CA ARG A 53 28.50 -29.99 13.78
C ARG A 53 28.49 -31.05 12.70
N ARG A 54 29.65 -31.48 12.22
CA ARG A 54 29.77 -32.71 11.43
C ARG A 54 29.48 -33.90 12.37
N MET A 55 28.38 -34.59 12.15
CA MET A 55 28.09 -35.90 12.78
C MET A 55 29.04 -36.97 12.24
N SER A 56 29.43 -37.92 13.10
CA SER A 56 30.15 -39.10 12.65
C SER A 56 29.29 -39.91 11.68
N PRO A 57 29.88 -40.68 10.76
CA PRO A 57 29.11 -41.49 9.82
C PRO A 57 28.08 -42.40 10.48
N GLU A 58 28.36 -42.89 11.68
CA GLU A 58 27.45 -43.75 12.47
C GLU A 58 26.25 -42.94 13.00
N LEU A 59 26.45 -41.73 13.50
CA LEU A 59 25.37 -40.82 13.93
C LEU A 59 24.53 -40.31 12.75
N PHE A 60 25.14 -40.16 11.57
CA PHE A 60 24.42 -39.79 10.34
C PHE A 60 23.47 -40.89 9.90
N VAL A 61 23.91 -42.17 9.94
CA VAL A 61 23.07 -43.31 9.60
C VAL A 61 21.93 -43.47 10.61
N ILE A 62 22.18 -43.28 11.92
CA ILE A 62 21.15 -43.34 12.95
C ILE A 62 20.13 -42.18 12.77
N SER A 63 20.59 -40.97 12.42
CA SER A 63 19.72 -39.82 12.12
C SER A 63 18.87 -40.06 10.88
N MET A 64 19.44 -40.64 9.81
CA MET A 64 18.70 -40.99 8.60
C MET A 64 17.65 -42.08 8.88
N VAL A 65 17.95 -43.09 9.69
CA VAL A 65 17.00 -44.12 10.08
C VAL A 65 15.88 -43.55 10.96
N LEU A 66 16.20 -42.65 11.90
CA LEU A 66 15.20 -41.97 12.72
C LEU A 66 14.31 -41.04 11.92
N CYS A 67 14.86 -40.29 10.95
CA CYS A 67 14.07 -39.49 10.01
C CYS A 67 13.19 -40.34 9.10
N ALA A 68 13.66 -41.46 8.62
CA ALA A 68 12.86 -42.40 7.83
C ALA A 68 11.72 -43.03 8.64
N VAL A 69 11.97 -43.41 9.89
CA VAL A 69 10.94 -43.96 10.80
C VAL A 69 9.94 -42.86 11.17
N ALA A 70 10.40 -41.63 11.44
CA ALA A 70 9.52 -40.48 11.69
C ALA A 70 8.66 -40.14 10.47
N SER A 71 9.23 -40.16 9.25
CA SER A 71 8.49 -39.93 8.01
C SER A 71 7.43 -41.00 7.78
N ILE A 72 7.73 -42.29 8.08
CA ILE A 72 6.75 -43.38 8.02
C ILE A 72 5.62 -43.16 9.04
N PHE A 73 5.95 -42.71 10.25
CA PHE A 73 4.94 -42.40 11.28
C PHE A 73 4.06 -41.21 10.88
N PHE A 74 4.65 -40.12 10.30
CA PHE A 74 3.88 -38.96 9.84
C PHE A 74 3.02 -39.26 8.59
N ILE A 75 3.41 -40.21 7.73
CA ILE A 75 2.63 -40.58 6.54
C ILE A 75 1.50 -41.59 6.88
N PHE A 76 1.73 -42.53 7.78
CA PHE A 76 0.77 -43.61 8.08
C PHE A 76 -0.22 -43.29 9.21
N LEU A 77 0.12 -42.43 10.21
CA LEU A 77 -0.83 -42.02 11.25
C LEU A 77 -2.03 -41.26 10.69
N PRO A 78 -1.89 -40.31 9.72
CA PRO A 78 -3.04 -39.67 9.11
C PRO A 78 -3.92 -40.61 8.27
N MET A 79 -3.34 -41.65 7.69
CA MET A 79 -4.12 -42.66 6.92
C MET A 79 -4.95 -43.59 7.82
N LEU A 80 -4.47 -43.93 9.03
CA LEU A 80 -5.21 -44.76 9.97
C LEU A 80 -6.29 -43.99 10.76
N SER A 81 -6.22 -42.66 10.80
CA SER A 81 -7.24 -41.83 11.47
C SER A 81 -8.42 -41.44 10.57
N ARG A 82 -8.44 -41.87 9.30
CA ARG A 82 -9.53 -41.58 8.35
C ARG A 82 -10.73 -42.52 8.45
N SER A 83 -10.76 -43.51 9.37
CA SER A 83 -11.94 -44.30 9.57
C SER A 83 -12.79 -43.75 10.73
N SER A 84 -13.98 -43.25 10.35
CA SER A 84 -15.12 -42.90 11.21
C SER A 84 -14.95 -41.73 12.21
N ARG A 85 -14.76 -40.50 11.71
CA ARG A 85 -15.36 -39.36 12.42
C ARG A 85 -16.83 -39.27 11.96
N LYS A 86 -17.76 -39.69 12.82
CA LYS A 86 -19.15 -39.24 12.78
C LYS A 86 -19.10 -37.70 12.82
N ALA A 87 -19.80 -37.04 11.88
CA ALA A 87 -20.00 -35.61 11.93
C ALA A 87 -20.57 -35.24 13.30
N GLU A 88 -19.77 -34.56 14.11
CA GLU A 88 -20.27 -33.88 15.30
C GLU A 88 -21.31 -32.85 14.85
N PRO A 89 -22.40 -32.66 15.60
CA PRO A 89 -23.38 -31.64 15.28
C PRO A 89 -22.64 -30.29 15.24
N LYS A 90 -22.76 -29.55 14.10
CA LYS A 90 -22.19 -28.21 13.94
C LYS A 90 -22.64 -27.40 15.16
N GLU A 91 -21.69 -27.11 16.06
CA GLU A 91 -21.88 -26.16 17.12
C GLU A 91 -22.39 -24.88 16.48
N LYS A 92 -23.47 -24.29 17.02
CA LYS A 92 -23.98 -23.02 16.51
C LYS A 92 -22.84 -22.02 16.62
N ALA A 93 -22.36 -21.55 15.46
CA ALA A 93 -21.29 -20.58 15.40
C ALA A 93 -21.69 -19.38 16.28
N HIS A 94 -20.93 -19.14 17.33
CA HIS A 94 -21.04 -17.93 18.14
C HIS A 94 -20.44 -16.80 17.31
N TYR A 95 -21.28 -15.92 16.80
CA TYR A 95 -20.84 -14.73 16.08
C TYR A 95 -20.44 -13.65 17.10
N ALA A 96 -19.33 -12.94 16.83
CA ALA A 96 -18.95 -11.78 17.60
C ALA A 96 -20.07 -10.72 17.53
N THR A 97 -20.41 -10.14 18.66
CA THR A 97 -21.41 -9.06 18.78
C THR A 97 -20.77 -7.69 18.95
N THR A 98 -19.48 -7.64 19.22
CA THR A 98 -18.69 -6.42 19.42
C THR A 98 -17.35 -6.56 18.74
N LEU A 99 -16.81 -5.45 18.24
CA LEU A 99 -15.48 -5.38 17.66
C LEU A 99 -14.43 -5.50 18.79
N THR A 100 -13.50 -6.41 18.66
CA THR A 100 -12.48 -6.72 19.68
C THR A 100 -11.05 -6.60 19.17
N ASP A 101 -10.85 -6.58 17.87
CA ASP A 101 -9.52 -6.39 17.28
C ASP A 101 -8.98 -4.99 17.62
N PRO A 102 -7.81 -4.87 18.27
CA PRO A 102 -7.32 -3.58 18.76
C PRO A 102 -7.09 -2.54 17.66
N VAL A 103 -6.59 -2.96 16.50
CA VAL A 103 -6.31 -2.08 15.35
C VAL A 103 -7.64 -1.53 14.81
N LEU A 104 -8.63 -2.40 14.64
CA LEU A 104 -9.94 -2.02 14.16
C LEU A 104 -10.73 -1.21 15.20
N VAL A 105 -10.63 -1.53 16.49
CA VAL A 105 -11.25 -0.73 17.57
C VAL A 105 -10.74 0.69 17.52
N ARG A 106 -9.43 0.89 17.42
CA ARG A 106 -8.82 2.22 17.30
C ARG A 106 -9.35 2.94 16.04
N ALA A 107 -9.26 2.30 14.87
CA ALA A 107 -9.72 2.89 13.62
C ALA A 107 -11.21 3.23 13.63
N PHE A 108 -12.07 2.36 14.18
CA PHE A 108 -13.50 2.59 14.25
C PHE A 108 -13.91 3.58 15.35
N THR A 109 -13.08 3.85 16.35
CA THR A 109 -13.25 5.00 17.26
C THR A 109 -13.26 6.30 16.46
N ASP A 110 -12.33 6.45 15.53
CA ASP A 110 -12.26 7.59 14.62
C ASP A 110 -13.41 7.57 13.57
N VAL A 111 -13.73 6.39 13.03
CA VAL A 111 -14.83 6.21 12.06
C VAL A 111 -16.16 6.64 12.66
N PHE A 112 -16.51 6.15 13.86
CA PHE A 112 -17.79 6.46 14.51
C PHE A 112 -17.75 7.74 15.34
N GLU A 113 -16.57 8.25 15.66
CA GLU A 113 -16.36 9.41 16.53
C GLU A 113 -17.04 9.24 17.89
N LYS A 114 -16.97 8.02 18.43
CA LYS A 114 -17.60 7.58 19.68
C LYS A 114 -16.66 6.69 20.46
N ASP A 115 -16.73 6.78 21.79
CA ASP A 115 -16.10 5.80 22.66
C ASP A 115 -16.57 4.37 22.34
N PRO A 116 -15.69 3.37 22.32
CA PRO A 116 -16.05 1.99 22.03
C PRO A 116 -17.18 1.43 22.91
N SER A 117 -17.28 1.88 24.17
CA SER A 117 -18.36 1.49 25.08
C SER A 117 -19.74 2.06 24.71
N ALA A 118 -19.76 3.09 23.84
CA ALA A 118 -20.99 3.74 23.37
C ALA A 118 -21.42 3.27 21.95
N TRP A 119 -20.68 2.34 21.34
CA TRP A 119 -21.07 1.78 20.04
C TRP A 119 -22.34 0.95 20.14
N THR A 120 -23.21 1.13 19.17
CA THR A 120 -24.51 0.48 19.10
C THR A 120 -24.61 -0.48 17.92
N ALA A 121 -25.62 -1.33 17.93
CA ALA A 121 -25.93 -2.18 16.77
C ALA A 121 -26.20 -1.37 15.50
N ASP A 122 -26.75 -0.15 15.62
CA ASP A 122 -27.00 0.75 14.48
C ASP A 122 -25.70 1.32 13.91
N ASP A 123 -24.67 1.58 14.72
CA ASP A 123 -23.36 2.00 14.23
C ASP A 123 -22.75 0.91 13.35
N TYR A 124 -22.72 -0.33 13.82
CA TYR A 124 -22.25 -1.45 13.02
C TYR A 124 -23.10 -1.69 11.77
N ALA A 125 -24.43 -1.54 11.88
CA ALA A 125 -25.35 -1.73 10.76
C ALA A 125 -25.26 -0.60 9.72
N SER A 126 -24.68 0.55 10.05
CA SER A 126 -24.46 1.66 9.13
C SER A 126 -23.34 1.40 8.13
N VAL A 127 -22.38 0.51 8.45
CA VAL A 127 -21.23 0.21 7.62
C VAL A 127 -21.63 -0.70 6.45
N LYS A 128 -21.32 -0.25 5.23
CA LYS A 128 -21.64 -0.93 3.98
C LYS A 128 -20.40 -1.52 3.30
N GLU A 129 -19.29 -0.81 3.33
CA GLU A 129 -18.05 -1.27 2.71
C GLU A 129 -16.84 -1.00 3.61
N ILE A 130 -15.91 -1.92 3.63
CA ILE A 130 -14.61 -1.81 4.29
C ILE A 130 -13.54 -2.17 3.26
N SER A 131 -12.59 -1.26 3.07
CA SER A 131 -11.46 -1.47 2.16
C SER A 131 -10.16 -1.00 2.80
N PHE A 132 -9.12 -1.77 2.60
CA PHE A 132 -7.77 -1.42 3.04
C PHE A 132 -6.93 -1.06 1.83
N GLN A 133 -6.25 0.08 1.90
CA GLN A 133 -5.36 0.56 0.84
C GLN A 133 -3.99 0.86 1.42
N MET A 134 -3.00 0.16 0.96
CA MET A 134 -1.61 0.46 1.27
C MET A 134 -1.18 1.75 0.59
N LYS A 135 -0.47 2.59 1.30
CA LYS A 135 0.13 3.81 0.74
C LYS A 135 1.65 3.79 0.82
N SER A 136 2.20 3.22 1.88
CA SER A 136 3.63 3.03 2.12
C SER A 136 3.84 1.87 3.08
N TRP A 137 5.07 1.48 3.30
CA TRP A 137 5.45 0.40 4.24
C TRP A 137 4.97 0.62 5.69
N THR A 138 4.58 1.83 6.04
CA THR A 138 4.18 2.22 7.39
C THR A 138 2.78 2.81 7.48
N LEU A 139 2.08 2.98 6.35
CA LEU A 139 0.79 3.62 6.29
C LEU A 139 -0.20 2.82 5.47
N LEU A 140 -1.22 2.32 6.16
CA LEU A 140 -2.41 1.70 5.61
C LEU A 140 -3.59 2.67 5.75
N TYR A 141 -4.40 2.83 4.72
CA TYR A 141 -5.69 3.50 4.84
C TYR A 141 -6.81 2.49 5.01
N LEU A 142 -7.66 2.74 5.99
CA LEU A 142 -8.97 2.11 6.11
C LEU A 142 -10.02 3.03 5.48
N ASP A 143 -10.60 2.62 4.38
CA ASP A 143 -11.73 3.29 3.76
C ASP A 143 -13.03 2.61 4.20
N VAL A 144 -13.94 3.39 4.75
CA VAL A 144 -15.26 2.92 5.19
C VAL A 144 -16.34 3.69 4.45
N SER A 145 -17.27 2.97 3.81
CA SER A 145 -18.46 3.56 3.20
C SER A 145 -19.69 3.17 4.03
N PHE A 146 -20.64 4.10 4.14
CA PHE A 146 -21.83 3.96 4.94
C PHE A 146 -23.10 3.78 4.09
N ALA A 147 -24.20 3.42 4.73
CA ALA A 147 -25.49 3.20 4.08
C ALA A 147 -26.09 4.48 3.46
N ASP A 148 -25.68 5.66 3.90
CA ASP A 148 -26.05 6.97 3.35
C ASP A 148 -25.10 7.46 2.24
N ASP A 149 -24.21 6.57 1.75
CA ASP A 149 -23.17 6.82 0.75
C ASP A 149 -22.07 7.77 1.20
N SER A 150 -22.03 8.18 2.46
CA SER A 150 -20.89 8.90 3.03
C SER A 150 -19.68 7.97 3.14
N LYS A 151 -18.47 8.58 3.12
CA LYS A 151 -17.20 7.83 3.18
C LYS A 151 -16.26 8.47 4.18
N LYS A 152 -15.51 7.65 4.87
CA LYS A 152 -14.39 8.07 5.72
C LYS A 152 -13.14 7.32 5.34
N ARG A 153 -12.00 8.01 5.37
CA ARG A 153 -10.67 7.45 5.18
C ARG A 153 -9.86 7.68 6.43
N ILE A 154 -9.46 6.61 7.08
CA ILE A 154 -8.71 6.63 8.35
C ILE A 154 -7.31 6.09 8.11
N PRO A 155 -6.27 6.84 8.45
CA PRO A 155 -4.91 6.32 8.41
C PRO A 155 -4.68 5.35 9.56
N ILE A 156 -4.10 4.19 9.26
CA ILE A 156 -3.60 3.22 10.23
C ILE A 156 -2.09 3.17 10.08
N TYR A 157 -1.39 3.57 11.14
CA TYR A 157 0.07 3.48 11.19
C TYR A 157 0.48 2.14 11.77
N HIS A 158 1.52 1.57 11.21
CA HIS A 158 2.10 0.32 11.70
C HIS A 158 3.63 0.35 11.53
N ASP A 159 4.31 -0.35 12.40
CA ASP A 159 5.77 -0.44 12.48
C ASP A 159 6.34 -1.73 11.88
N THR A 160 5.47 -2.56 11.33
CA THR A 160 5.81 -3.88 10.79
C THR A 160 5.34 -4.00 9.34
N ASP A 161 6.00 -4.86 8.56
CA ASP A 161 5.62 -5.17 7.17
C ASP A 161 4.25 -5.89 7.06
N THR A 162 3.60 -6.14 8.19
CA THR A 162 2.34 -6.89 8.24
C THR A 162 1.40 -6.28 9.27
N VAL A 163 0.18 -5.98 8.87
CA VAL A 163 -0.92 -5.66 9.78
C VAL A 163 -1.71 -6.94 10.03
N GLU A 164 -1.68 -7.45 11.25
CA GLU A 164 -2.46 -8.63 11.63
C GLU A 164 -3.84 -8.19 12.10
N LEU A 165 -4.88 -8.73 11.46
CA LEU A 165 -6.27 -8.49 11.81
C LEU A 165 -6.97 -9.81 12.13
N ASP A 166 -7.82 -9.80 13.14
CA ASP A 166 -8.74 -10.90 13.38
C ASP A 166 -9.87 -10.89 12.32
N GLY A 167 -9.84 -11.83 11.39
CA GLY A 167 -10.84 -11.94 10.32
C GLY A 167 -12.27 -12.17 10.83
N THR A 168 -12.43 -12.66 12.07
CA THR A 168 -13.76 -12.81 12.70
C THR A 168 -14.34 -11.46 13.14
N ALA A 169 -13.51 -10.44 13.30
CA ALA A 169 -13.93 -9.11 13.69
C ALA A 169 -14.93 -8.47 12.70
N PHE A 170 -14.86 -8.83 11.42
CA PHE A 170 -15.78 -8.28 10.42
C PHE A 170 -17.23 -8.78 10.55
N GLN A 171 -17.47 -9.85 11.31
CA GLN A 171 -18.81 -10.43 11.53
C GLN A 171 -19.78 -9.48 12.25
N VAL A 172 -19.27 -8.46 12.93
CA VAL A 172 -20.08 -7.48 13.66
C VAL A 172 -20.83 -6.52 12.73
N PHE A 173 -20.50 -6.46 11.43
CA PHE A 173 -21.08 -5.53 10.45
C PHE A 173 -22.16 -6.22 9.59
N PRO A 174 -23.43 -6.31 10.05
CA PRO A 174 -24.47 -7.16 9.45
C PRO A 174 -24.90 -6.71 8.05
N ASN A 175 -24.64 -5.47 7.67
CA ASN A 175 -24.99 -4.89 6.39
C ASN A 175 -23.81 -4.76 5.43
N LEU A 176 -22.67 -5.34 5.76
CA LEU A 176 -21.46 -5.26 4.92
C LEU A 176 -21.73 -5.91 3.55
N GLU A 177 -21.56 -5.12 2.49
CA GLU A 177 -21.70 -5.54 1.10
C GLU A 177 -20.34 -5.78 0.44
N ALA A 178 -19.29 -5.08 0.91
CA ALA A 178 -17.94 -5.22 0.38
C ALA A 178 -16.89 -5.28 1.49
N LEU A 179 -16.04 -6.29 1.41
CA LEU A 179 -14.81 -6.42 2.20
C LEU A 179 -13.63 -6.59 1.26
N ARG A 180 -12.79 -5.56 1.17
CA ARG A 180 -11.54 -5.59 0.41
C ARG A 180 -10.36 -5.51 1.37
N ALA A 181 -9.93 -6.68 1.85
CA ALA A 181 -8.81 -6.82 2.77
C ALA A 181 -7.45 -7.00 2.04
N ALA A 182 -7.46 -7.01 0.73
CA ALA A 182 -6.27 -7.00 -0.10
C ALA A 182 -6.39 -5.88 -1.14
N SER A 183 -5.34 -5.12 -1.37
CA SER A 183 -5.20 -4.30 -2.56
C SER A 183 -5.01 -5.24 -3.76
N GLY A 184 -5.75 -5.00 -4.85
CA GLY A 184 -5.53 -5.76 -6.07
C GLY A 184 -4.08 -5.60 -6.53
N ASN A 185 -3.43 -6.69 -6.79
CA ASN A 185 -2.20 -6.97 -7.56
C ASN A 185 -1.14 -5.86 -7.81
N THR A 186 -0.98 -4.90 -6.94
CA THR A 186 0.28 -4.16 -6.86
C THR A 186 1.22 -4.98 -6.01
N GLY A 187 2.45 -5.25 -6.48
CA GLY A 187 3.41 -6.12 -5.81
C GLY A 187 3.89 -5.67 -4.42
N ASP A 188 3.17 -4.78 -3.79
CA ASP A 188 3.48 -4.23 -2.49
C ASP A 188 2.92 -5.13 -1.40
N ASP A 189 3.83 -5.80 -0.73
CA ASP A 189 3.64 -6.82 0.30
C ASP A 189 3.12 -6.27 1.64
N VAL A 190 2.02 -5.55 1.68
CA VAL A 190 1.34 -5.44 2.96
C VAL A 190 0.42 -6.62 3.15
N ARG A 191 0.80 -7.42 4.06
CA ARG A 191 0.08 -8.61 4.46
C ARG A 191 -0.91 -8.23 5.54
N ILE A 192 -2.16 -8.05 5.16
CA ILE A 192 -3.24 -8.24 6.11
C ILE A 192 -3.30 -9.73 6.38
N SER A 193 -2.79 -10.16 7.53
CA SER A 193 -2.90 -11.53 7.97
C SER A 193 -4.22 -11.68 8.74
N PHE A 194 -5.09 -12.54 8.29
CA PHE A 194 -6.07 -13.14 9.18
C PHE A 194 -5.35 -14.26 9.93
N ASP A 195 -5.28 -14.18 11.25
CA ASP A 195 -4.46 -15.05 12.10
C ASP A 195 -4.51 -16.51 11.62
N SER A 196 -3.36 -17.02 11.25
CA SER A 196 -3.20 -18.05 10.22
C SER A 196 -3.16 -19.47 10.73
N THR A 197 -3.27 -19.74 12.03
CA THR A 197 -2.99 -21.08 12.53
C THR A 197 -4.20 -21.92 12.92
N GLU A 198 -5.37 -21.33 13.16
CA GLU A 198 -6.56 -22.08 13.55
C GLU A 198 -7.92 -21.52 13.09
N TYR A 199 -8.01 -20.29 12.58
CA TYR A 199 -9.30 -19.68 12.25
C TYR A 199 -9.38 -19.21 10.80
N THR A 200 -10.01 -20.01 9.96
CA THR A 200 -10.60 -19.53 8.72
C THR A 200 -11.63 -18.45 9.10
N PRO A 201 -11.55 -17.22 8.52
CA PRO A 201 -12.55 -16.20 8.78
C PRO A 201 -13.92 -16.77 8.46
N ASN A 202 -14.79 -16.88 9.44
CA ASN A 202 -16.17 -17.29 9.19
C ASN A 202 -16.99 -16.02 8.93
N LEU A 203 -17.28 -15.74 7.67
CA LEU A 203 -18.08 -14.60 7.23
C LEU A 203 -19.57 -14.96 7.04
N GLY A 204 -20.00 -16.12 7.55
CA GLY A 204 -21.36 -16.66 7.40
C GLY A 204 -22.46 -15.80 8.01
N ASN A 205 -22.13 -14.75 8.76
CA ASN A 205 -23.07 -13.74 9.25
C ASN A 205 -23.37 -12.63 8.24
N LEU A 206 -22.48 -12.43 7.25
CA LEU A 206 -22.53 -11.33 6.30
C LEU A 206 -23.45 -11.68 5.10
N LYS A 207 -24.75 -11.63 5.32
CA LYS A 207 -25.76 -12.06 4.33
C LYS A 207 -25.89 -11.13 3.12
N LYS A 208 -25.33 -9.92 3.18
CA LYS A 208 -25.36 -8.93 2.09
C LYS A 208 -24.06 -8.84 1.32
N LEU A 209 -23.05 -9.65 1.68
CA LEU A 209 -21.74 -9.61 1.07
C LEU A 209 -21.81 -9.98 -0.42
N LYS A 210 -21.28 -9.10 -1.28
CA LYS A 210 -21.19 -9.25 -2.73
C LYS A 210 -19.77 -9.18 -3.23
N ILE A 211 -18.89 -8.52 -2.46
CA ILE A 211 -17.51 -8.26 -2.83
C ILE A 211 -16.59 -8.77 -1.74
N LEU A 212 -15.70 -9.68 -2.09
CA LEU A 212 -14.77 -10.27 -1.15
C LEU A 212 -13.36 -10.36 -1.76
N TYR A 213 -12.43 -9.58 -1.22
CA TYR A 213 -11.00 -9.69 -1.50
C TYR A 213 -10.28 -10.09 -0.23
N LEU A 214 -9.60 -11.22 -0.27
CA LEU A 214 -8.83 -11.74 0.86
C LEU A 214 -7.33 -11.58 0.60
N PRO A 215 -6.54 -11.26 1.65
CA PRO A 215 -5.11 -11.08 1.51
C PRO A 215 -4.40 -12.39 1.14
N ASN A 216 -3.25 -12.27 0.49
CA ASN A 216 -2.46 -13.44 0.05
C ASN A 216 -1.61 -14.03 1.18
N ASN A 217 -2.22 -14.76 2.10
CA ASN A 217 -1.55 -15.37 3.26
C ASN A 217 -1.14 -16.82 3.01
N GLY A 218 -0.55 -17.09 1.87
CA GLY A 218 0.10 -18.36 1.59
C GLY A 218 -0.78 -19.61 1.74
N GLY A 219 -1.07 -20.28 0.66
CA GLY A 219 -1.45 -21.68 0.69
C GLY A 219 -2.91 -22.03 0.43
N TYR A 220 -3.16 -23.27 0.54
CA TYR A 220 -4.30 -24.10 0.15
C TYR A 220 -5.69 -23.69 0.66
N GLN A 221 -5.80 -22.66 1.50
CA GLN A 221 -7.06 -22.27 2.13
C GLN A 221 -7.98 -21.43 1.25
N LYS A 222 -7.47 -20.90 0.12
CA LYS A 222 -8.22 -20.02 -0.79
C LYS A 222 -8.75 -20.69 -2.04
N ARG A 223 -8.85 -22.00 -2.03
CA ARG A 223 -9.53 -22.75 -3.08
C ARG A 223 -11.02 -22.41 -3.12
N PRO A 224 -11.66 -22.48 -4.29
CA PRO A 224 -13.07 -22.10 -4.46
C PRO A 224 -14.03 -22.78 -3.50
N ASP A 225 -13.85 -24.09 -3.26
CA ASP A 225 -14.67 -24.88 -2.33
C ASP A 225 -14.56 -24.34 -0.88
N ARG A 226 -13.35 -23.96 -0.47
CA ARG A 226 -13.11 -23.39 0.87
C ARG A 226 -13.64 -21.98 1.00
N LEU A 227 -13.46 -21.14 -0.02
CA LEU A 227 -14.01 -19.79 -0.04
C LEU A 227 -15.56 -19.82 0.03
N ALA A 228 -16.19 -20.78 -0.61
CA ALA A 228 -17.63 -20.98 -0.53
C ALA A 228 -18.12 -21.33 0.89
N GLU A 229 -17.31 -22.04 1.67
CA GLU A 229 -17.63 -22.35 3.08
C GLU A 229 -17.53 -21.14 4.02
N LEU A 230 -16.78 -20.08 3.64
CA LEU A 230 -16.56 -18.90 4.48
C LEU A 230 -17.75 -17.95 4.48
N VAL A 231 -18.51 -17.86 3.39
CA VAL A 231 -19.53 -16.84 3.16
C VAL A 231 -20.93 -17.40 3.33
N ALA A 232 -21.90 -16.53 3.66
CA ALA A 232 -23.30 -16.93 3.88
C ALA A 232 -23.97 -17.42 2.60
N ASP A 233 -23.70 -16.75 1.49
CA ASP A 233 -24.28 -17.03 0.16
C ASP A 233 -23.21 -16.84 -0.92
N PRO A 234 -22.49 -17.89 -1.31
CA PRO A 234 -21.50 -17.82 -2.38
C PRO A 234 -22.10 -17.35 -3.72
N GLY A 235 -23.37 -17.69 -3.97
CA GLY A 235 -24.08 -17.28 -5.18
C GLY A 235 -24.38 -15.78 -5.26
N ALA A 236 -24.33 -15.06 -4.15
CA ALA A 236 -24.49 -13.61 -4.12
C ALA A 236 -23.19 -12.83 -4.44
N ILE A 237 -22.03 -13.51 -4.42
CA ILE A 237 -20.74 -12.86 -4.66
C ILE A 237 -20.61 -12.49 -6.13
N GLU A 238 -20.33 -11.21 -6.37
CA GLU A 238 -20.15 -10.61 -7.70
C GLU A 238 -18.68 -10.31 -8.00
N GLU A 239 -17.88 -10.03 -6.97
CA GLU A 239 -16.43 -9.79 -7.09
C GLU A 239 -15.68 -10.66 -6.09
N LEU A 240 -14.70 -11.41 -6.55
CA LEU A 240 -13.89 -12.31 -5.73
C LEU A 240 -12.41 -12.14 -6.04
N GLY A 241 -11.62 -11.88 -5.01
CA GLY A 241 -10.16 -11.78 -5.11
C GLY A 241 -9.46 -12.65 -4.07
N GLY A 242 -8.19 -12.96 -4.32
CA GLY A 242 -7.40 -13.82 -3.47
C GLY A 242 -7.65 -15.31 -3.72
N VAL A 243 -8.07 -15.69 -4.91
CA VAL A 243 -8.36 -17.10 -5.26
C VAL A 243 -7.09 -17.84 -5.60
N ALA A 244 -6.96 -19.08 -5.11
CA ALA A 244 -5.90 -20.01 -5.52
C ALA A 244 -6.50 -21.15 -6.33
N LEU A 245 -5.95 -21.37 -7.53
CA LEU A 245 -6.24 -22.53 -8.36
C LEU A 245 -5.06 -23.53 -8.26
N THR A 246 -5.31 -24.69 -7.69
CA THR A 246 -4.30 -25.72 -7.43
C THR A 246 -4.48 -26.98 -8.29
N GLU A 247 -5.67 -27.13 -8.87
CA GLU A 247 -6.01 -28.21 -9.78
C GLU A 247 -7.10 -27.77 -10.78
N ALA A 248 -7.20 -28.42 -11.92
CA ALA A 248 -8.16 -28.06 -12.97
C ALA A 248 -9.62 -28.04 -12.49
N ALA A 249 -9.97 -28.91 -11.53
CA ALA A 249 -11.31 -28.96 -10.94
C ALA A 249 -11.69 -27.66 -10.19
N ASP A 250 -10.72 -26.86 -9.73
CA ASP A 250 -10.99 -25.61 -9.04
C ASP A 250 -11.74 -24.60 -9.93
N VAL A 251 -11.53 -24.64 -11.25
CA VAL A 251 -12.26 -23.79 -12.21
C VAL A 251 -13.75 -24.17 -12.27
N ASP A 252 -14.06 -25.47 -12.24
CA ASP A 252 -15.44 -25.95 -12.20
C ASP A 252 -16.12 -25.62 -10.85
N GLU A 253 -15.38 -25.74 -9.75
CA GLU A 253 -15.88 -25.34 -8.43
C GLU A 253 -16.16 -23.84 -8.33
N LEU A 254 -15.37 -22.96 -9.00
CA LEU A 254 -15.69 -21.53 -9.12
C LEU A 254 -17.04 -21.34 -9.79
N ALA A 255 -17.26 -21.94 -10.94
CA ALA A 255 -18.51 -21.80 -11.70
C ALA A 255 -19.72 -22.34 -10.92
N LYS A 256 -19.53 -23.40 -10.17
CA LYS A 256 -20.57 -24.03 -9.35
C LYS A 256 -20.96 -23.18 -8.14
N HIS A 257 -19.99 -22.63 -7.42
CA HIS A 257 -20.25 -21.93 -6.17
C HIS A 257 -20.50 -20.44 -6.36
N PHE A 258 -19.85 -19.81 -7.36
CA PHE A 258 -19.87 -18.37 -7.60
C PHE A 258 -20.40 -18.01 -9.00
N PRO A 259 -21.61 -18.44 -9.38
CA PRO A 259 -22.13 -18.32 -10.76
C PRO A 259 -22.39 -16.86 -11.20
N ASN A 260 -22.40 -15.91 -10.27
CA ASN A 260 -22.71 -14.50 -10.53
C ASN A 260 -21.48 -13.59 -10.58
N LEU A 261 -20.28 -14.17 -10.60
CA LEU A 261 -19.05 -13.38 -10.67
C LEU A 261 -19.02 -12.48 -11.92
N LYS A 262 -18.66 -11.22 -11.67
CA LYS A 262 -18.36 -10.17 -12.66
C LYS A 262 -16.86 -9.89 -12.70
N THR A 263 -16.21 -9.99 -11.54
CA THR A 263 -14.77 -9.76 -11.36
C THR A 263 -14.14 -10.92 -10.59
N LEU A 264 -13.04 -11.44 -11.10
CA LEU A 264 -12.27 -12.52 -10.50
C LEU A 264 -10.78 -12.19 -10.51
N PHE A 265 -10.14 -12.20 -9.33
CA PHE A 265 -8.70 -12.11 -9.21
C PHE A 265 -8.14 -13.41 -8.64
N ILE A 266 -7.29 -14.06 -9.44
CA ILE A 266 -6.60 -15.30 -9.10
C ILE A 266 -5.18 -14.93 -8.67
N ASP A 267 -4.91 -15.02 -7.36
CA ASP A 267 -3.61 -14.68 -6.78
C ASP A 267 -2.55 -15.74 -7.03
N ARG A 268 -2.99 -16.99 -7.17
CA ARG A 268 -2.12 -18.13 -7.43
C ARG A 268 -2.78 -19.09 -8.39
N ARG A 269 -2.08 -19.40 -9.46
CA ARG A 269 -2.43 -20.45 -10.41
C ARG A 269 -1.26 -21.40 -10.55
N GLU A 270 -1.47 -22.69 -10.25
CA GLU A 270 -0.47 -23.71 -10.57
C GLU A 270 -0.34 -23.84 -12.09
N ALA A 271 0.86 -24.22 -12.55
CA ALA A 271 1.12 -24.41 -13.97
C ALA A 271 0.17 -25.46 -14.60
N ASP A 272 -0.12 -25.30 -15.89
CA ASP A 272 -0.96 -26.19 -16.69
C ASP A 272 -2.46 -26.24 -16.29
N ILE A 273 -2.98 -25.31 -15.47
CA ILE A 273 -4.43 -25.19 -15.21
C ILE A 273 -5.08 -24.36 -16.32
N PRO A 274 -5.94 -24.93 -17.17
CA PRO A 274 -6.60 -24.18 -18.24
C PRO A 274 -7.71 -23.29 -17.66
N LEU A 275 -7.76 -22.02 -18.12
CA LEU A 275 -8.80 -21.06 -17.72
C LEU A 275 -10.02 -21.08 -18.64
N SER A 276 -10.01 -21.87 -19.71
CA SER A 276 -11.13 -21.95 -20.67
C SER A 276 -12.48 -22.32 -20.04
N GLY A 277 -12.49 -23.02 -18.90
CA GLY A 277 -13.69 -23.33 -18.11
C GLY A 277 -14.39 -22.08 -17.55
N LEU A 278 -13.69 -20.94 -17.39
CA LEU A 278 -14.26 -19.67 -16.95
C LEU A 278 -15.29 -19.11 -17.95
N ARG A 279 -15.38 -19.65 -19.17
CA ARG A 279 -16.47 -19.31 -20.13
C ARG A 279 -17.86 -19.60 -19.58
N SER A 280 -17.99 -20.54 -18.67
CA SER A 280 -19.25 -20.85 -18.00
C SER A 280 -19.74 -19.71 -17.08
N LEU A 281 -18.85 -18.84 -16.61
CA LEU A 281 -19.14 -17.63 -15.85
C LEU A 281 -19.55 -16.51 -16.83
N SER A 282 -20.77 -16.56 -17.35
CA SER A 282 -21.25 -15.67 -18.43
C SER A 282 -21.31 -14.19 -18.05
N LYS A 283 -21.25 -13.86 -16.75
CA LYS A 283 -21.25 -12.47 -16.24
C LYS A 283 -19.83 -11.95 -15.98
N LEU A 284 -18.82 -12.81 -16.10
CA LEU A 284 -17.44 -12.44 -15.83
C LEU A 284 -16.92 -11.49 -16.91
N GLU A 285 -16.64 -10.25 -16.53
CA GLU A 285 -16.13 -9.19 -17.42
C GLU A 285 -14.70 -8.78 -17.09
N GLU A 286 -14.22 -9.11 -15.88
CA GLU A 286 -12.88 -8.75 -15.42
C GLU A 286 -12.15 -9.94 -14.83
N LEU A 287 -10.91 -10.15 -15.29
CA LEU A 287 -10.05 -11.24 -14.86
C LEU A 287 -8.64 -10.74 -14.55
N GLY A 288 -8.19 -10.99 -13.31
CA GLY A 288 -6.78 -10.91 -12.93
C GLY A 288 -6.20 -12.30 -12.72
N THR A 289 -5.04 -12.58 -13.31
CA THR A 289 -4.39 -13.89 -13.19
C THR A 289 -2.90 -13.84 -13.49
N ASP A 290 -2.16 -14.79 -12.94
CA ASP A 290 -0.80 -15.09 -13.38
C ASP A 290 -0.85 -15.75 -14.77
N LEU A 291 0.10 -15.38 -15.63
CA LEU A 291 0.30 -16.06 -16.90
C LEU A 291 1.07 -17.37 -16.68
N ASP A 292 0.71 -18.37 -17.45
CA ASP A 292 1.47 -19.63 -17.51
C ASP A 292 2.72 -19.43 -18.38
N THR A 293 3.87 -19.91 -17.91
CA THR A 293 5.14 -19.83 -18.64
C THR A 293 5.15 -20.72 -19.90
N LYS A 294 4.27 -21.69 -19.98
CA LYS A 294 4.20 -22.66 -21.10
C LYS A 294 3.18 -22.27 -22.16
N SER A 295 1.95 -21.93 -21.77
CA SER A 295 0.90 -21.60 -22.71
C SER A 295 -0.19 -20.73 -22.09
N ASN A 296 -0.65 -19.74 -22.84
CA ASN A 296 -1.79 -18.88 -22.52
C ASN A 296 -2.78 -18.79 -23.70
N GLU A 297 -2.81 -19.84 -24.53
CA GLU A 297 -3.65 -19.90 -25.74
C GLU A 297 -5.15 -20.01 -25.43
N ASP A 298 -5.52 -20.34 -24.20
CA ASP A 298 -6.89 -20.40 -23.72
C ASP A 298 -7.49 -19.03 -23.36
N LEU A 299 -6.67 -18.00 -23.09
CA LEU A 299 -7.15 -16.66 -22.74
C LEU A 299 -7.95 -15.99 -23.87
N PRO A 300 -7.56 -16.07 -25.17
CA PRO A 300 -8.37 -15.53 -26.26
C PRO A 300 -9.76 -16.14 -26.39
N GLU A 301 -9.98 -17.31 -25.82
CA GLU A 301 -11.31 -17.96 -25.82
C GLU A 301 -12.30 -17.28 -24.83
N LEU A 302 -11.81 -16.47 -23.90
CA LEU A 302 -12.60 -15.74 -22.91
C LEU A 302 -13.14 -14.43 -23.49
N SER A 303 -13.92 -14.50 -24.54
CA SER A 303 -14.42 -13.31 -25.29
C SER A 303 -15.34 -12.40 -24.49
N GLN A 304 -15.91 -12.86 -23.36
CA GLN A 304 -16.74 -12.06 -22.46
C GLN A 304 -15.89 -11.08 -21.62
N ILE A 305 -14.58 -11.33 -21.47
CA ILE A 305 -13.71 -10.50 -20.64
C ILE A 305 -13.39 -9.20 -21.39
N LYS A 306 -13.61 -8.07 -20.72
CA LYS A 306 -13.32 -6.71 -21.19
C LYS A 306 -12.16 -6.06 -20.47
N ARG A 307 -11.92 -6.45 -19.22
CA ARG A 307 -10.82 -5.94 -18.40
C ARG A 307 -9.93 -7.09 -17.97
N MET A 308 -8.64 -6.97 -18.20
CA MET A 308 -7.68 -8.04 -17.90
C MET A 308 -6.46 -7.48 -17.19
N GLN A 309 -6.10 -8.14 -16.08
CA GLN A 309 -4.86 -7.88 -15.36
C GLN A 309 -4.01 -9.15 -15.39
N LEU A 310 -2.83 -9.06 -15.95
CA LEU A 310 -1.97 -10.20 -16.20
C LEU A 310 -0.62 -10.00 -15.51
N ARG A 311 -0.24 -10.94 -14.63
CA ARG A 311 1.11 -11.00 -14.09
C ARG A 311 2.00 -11.77 -15.06
N VAL A 312 2.97 -11.07 -15.64
CA VAL A 312 3.92 -11.58 -16.64
C VAL A 312 5.12 -12.25 -15.99
N GLN A 313 5.50 -11.80 -14.81
CA GLN A 313 6.51 -12.43 -13.97
C GLN A 313 5.83 -13.41 -12.99
N THR A 314 6.27 -14.64 -13.00
CA THR A 314 5.76 -15.71 -12.13
C THR A 314 6.89 -16.27 -11.26
N SER A 315 6.58 -17.13 -10.31
CA SER A 315 7.59 -17.84 -9.51
C SER A 315 8.51 -18.76 -10.34
N GLU A 316 8.08 -19.13 -11.55
CA GLU A 316 8.84 -19.95 -12.50
C GLU A 316 9.67 -19.11 -13.49
N GLY A 317 9.54 -17.79 -13.49
CA GLY A 317 10.22 -16.84 -14.36
C GLY A 317 9.29 -15.98 -15.21
N TYR A 318 9.85 -15.36 -16.25
CA TYR A 318 9.10 -14.46 -17.13
C TYR A 318 8.42 -15.21 -18.28
N VAL A 319 7.18 -14.80 -18.59
CA VAL A 319 6.46 -15.26 -19.79
C VAL A 319 7.06 -14.59 -21.03
N LYS A 320 7.66 -15.39 -21.90
CA LYS A 320 8.40 -14.88 -23.08
C LYS A 320 7.51 -14.59 -24.27
N ASP A 321 6.40 -15.30 -24.42
CA ASP A 321 5.50 -15.17 -25.56
C ASP A 321 4.18 -14.51 -25.17
N LEU A 322 4.07 -13.23 -25.48
CA LEU A 322 2.88 -12.42 -25.26
C LEU A 322 2.08 -12.16 -26.56
N ARG A 323 2.35 -12.89 -27.65
CA ARG A 323 1.69 -12.66 -28.95
C ARG A 323 0.18 -12.92 -28.91
N PHE A 324 -0.28 -13.79 -28.00
CA PHE A 324 -1.72 -14.04 -27.78
C PHE A 324 -2.49 -12.74 -27.44
N LEU A 325 -1.84 -11.74 -26.81
CA LEU A 325 -2.47 -10.46 -26.48
C LEU A 325 -3.09 -9.78 -27.72
N SER A 326 -2.47 -9.93 -28.90
CA SER A 326 -3.00 -9.32 -30.12
C SER A 326 -4.39 -9.83 -30.54
N SER A 327 -4.83 -10.96 -29.99
CA SER A 327 -6.14 -11.56 -30.24
C SER A 327 -7.23 -11.04 -29.29
N LEU A 328 -6.86 -10.34 -28.20
CA LEU A 328 -7.78 -9.86 -27.17
C LEU A 328 -8.42 -8.52 -27.53
N THR A 329 -8.88 -8.37 -28.76
CA THR A 329 -9.37 -7.08 -29.33
C THR A 329 -10.66 -6.57 -28.68
N GLN A 330 -11.33 -7.39 -27.85
CA GLN A 330 -12.51 -7.02 -27.08
C GLN A 330 -12.17 -6.24 -25.80
N LEU A 331 -10.88 -6.18 -25.41
CA LEU A 331 -10.48 -5.51 -24.17
C LEU A 331 -10.65 -3.99 -24.29
N ASP A 332 -11.16 -3.40 -23.23
CA ASP A 332 -11.17 -1.96 -22.99
C ASP A 332 -10.18 -1.55 -21.86
N SER A 333 -9.72 -2.49 -21.05
CA SER A 333 -8.67 -2.27 -20.02
C SER A 333 -7.68 -3.43 -19.97
N LEU A 334 -6.39 -3.11 -19.97
CA LEU A 334 -5.29 -4.07 -19.83
C LEU A 334 -4.27 -3.58 -18.82
N SER A 335 -3.94 -4.41 -17.85
CA SER A 335 -2.84 -4.19 -16.90
C SER A 335 -1.83 -5.34 -17.03
N LEU A 336 -0.55 -5.01 -17.17
CA LEU A 336 0.57 -5.95 -17.21
C LEU A 336 1.46 -5.72 -16.00
N VAL A 337 1.65 -6.73 -15.16
CA VAL A 337 2.43 -6.65 -13.91
C VAL A 337 3.67 -7.53 -14.02
N GLY A 338 4.84 -6.99 -13.64
CA GLY A 338 6.12 -7.69 -13.76
C GLY A 338 6.59 -7.83 -15.20
N ALA A 339 6.45 -6.77 -16.00
CA ALA A 339 6.76 -6.75 -17.44
C ALA A 339 8.23 -6.42 -17.76
N ASP A 340 9.16 -6.65 -16.80
CA ASP A 340 10.57 -6.22 -16.86
C ASP A 340 11.35 -6.69 -18.09
N GLU A 341 11.03 -7.87 -18.61
CA GLU A 341 11.67 -8.42 -19.81
C GLU A 341 10.98 -8.02 -21.14
N MET A 342 9.88 -7.27 -21.06
CA MET A 342 9.10 -6.86 -22.23
C MET A 342 9.81 -5.71 -22.97
N LYS A 343 10.23 -5.94 -24.22
CA LYS A 343 11.05 -4.99 -25.00
C LYS A 343 10.26 -4.02 -25.86
N ASN A 344 9.02 -4.33 -26.21
CA ASN A 344 8.16 -3.52 -27.06
C ASN A 344 6.68 -3.84 -26.84
N LEU A 345 5.81 -2.98 -27.33
CA LEU A 345 4.34 -3.07 -27.21
C LEU A 345 3.64 -3.51 -28.52
N ASN A 346 4.35 -4.11 -29.47
CA ASN A 346 3.77 -4.46 -30.78
C ASN A 346 2.53 -5.37 -30.65
N MET A 347 2.52 -6.26 -29.65
CA MET A 347 1.43 -7.20 -29.44
C MET A 347 0.12 -6.54 -28.98
N ILE A 348 0.17 -5.32 -28.43
CA ILE A 348 -1.04 -4.60 -28.00
C ILE A 348 -1.54 -3.58 -29.02
N ALA A 349 -0.79 -3.25 -30.06
CA ALA A 349 -1.22 -2.31 -31.12
C ALA A 349 -2.59 -2.65 -31.76
N PRO A 350 -2.99 -3.93 -31.91
CA PRO A 350 -4.32 -4.30 -32.42
C PRO A 350 -5.48 -4.01 -31.45
N LEU A 351 -5.21 -3.71 -30.17
CA LEU A 351 -6.23 -3.50 -29.15
C LEU A 351 -6.82 -2.07 -29.22
N THR A 352 -7.33 -1.67 -30.35
CA THR A 352 -7.76 -0.28 -30.63
C THR A 352 -8.96 0.20 -29.84
N ASN A 353 -9.67 -0.71 -29.13
CA ASN A 353 -10.76 -0.38 -28.22
C ASN A 353 -10.27 -0.02 -26.81
N LEU A 354 -8.96 -0.16 -26.55
CA LEU A 354 -8.39 0.00 -25.22
C LEU A 354 -8.55 1.45 -24.75
N LYS A 355 -9.12 1.60 -23.55
CA LYS A 355 -9.31 2.86 -22.84
C LYS A 355 -8.35 3.03 -21.68
N GLU A 356 -7.90 1.93 -21.12
CA GLU A 356 -6.97 1.90 -19.99
C GLU A 356 -5.83 0.93 -20.27
N LEU A 357 -4.61 1.40 -20.11
CA LEU A 357 -3.40 0.60 -20.17
C LEU A 357 -2.52 0.91 -18.97
N ARG A 358 -2.14 -0.12 -18.23
CA ARG A 358 -1.20 -0.02 -17.11
C ARG A 358 -0.08 -1.03 -17.32
N ILE A 359 1.17 -0.59 -17.14
CA ILE A 359 2.36 -1.42 -17.25
C ILE A 359 3.24 -1.17 -16.03
N TYR A 360 3.41 -2.23 -15.23
CA TYR A 360 4.22 -2.25 -14.02
C TYR A 360 5.46 -3.12 -14.25
N GLY A 361 6.65 -2.58 -13.99
CA GLY A 361 7.90 -3.31 -14.15
C GLY A 361 8.34 -3.42 -15.62
N GLY A 362 8.24 -2.34 -16.39
CA GLY A 362 8.63 -2.32 -17.81
C GLY A 362 10.08 -1.93 -18.07
N GLY A 363 11.04 -2.31 -17.20
CA GLY A 363 12.44 -1.85 -17.27
C GLY A 363 13.18 -2.11 -18.58
N ALA A 364 12.82 -3.17 -19.32
CA ALA A 364 13.39 -3.45 -20.65
C ALA A 364 12.65 -2.76 -21.81
N LEU A 365 11.51 -2.11 -21.55
CA LEU A 365 10.72 -1.44 -22.58
C LEU A 365 11.48 -0.21 -23.09
N ARG A 366 11.66 -0.11 -24.43
CA ARG A 366 12.43 0.98 -25.08
C ARG A 366 11.56 1.96 -25.85
N SER A 367 10.41 1.54 -26.34
CA SER A 367 9.57 2.36 -27.19
C SER A 367 8.10 2.09 -26.96
N ILE A 368 7.31 3.16 -26.93
CA ILE A 368 5.85 3.14 -26.85
C ILE A 368 5.20 3.48 -28.20
N GLU A 369 5.93 3.47 -29.30
CA GLU A 369 5.43 3.82 -30.64
C GLU A 369 4.14 3.07 -31.02
N PRO A 370 3.94 1.77 -30.67
CA PRO A 370 2.68 1.06 -30.95
C PRO A 370 1.44 1.70 -30.34
N LEU A 371 1.57 2.52 -29.29
CA LEU A 371 0.44 3.21 -28.64
C LEU A 371 -0.21 4.27 -29.55
N ARG A 372 0.45 4.73 -30.63
CA ARG A 372 -0.16 5.65 -31.59
C ARG A 372 -1.46 5.12 -32.19
N ALA A 373 -1.62 3.80 -32.27
CA ALA A 373 -2.83 3.17 -32.73
C ALA A 373 -3.99 3.20 -31.72
N LEU A 374 -3.70 3.41 -30.44
CA LEU A 374 -4.66 3.27 -29.33
C LEU A 374 -5.32 4.61 -29.00
N THR A 375 -5.95 5.25 -29.97
CA THR A 375 -6.51 6.61 -29.86
C THR A 375 -7.72 6.75 -28.94
N GLU A 376 -8.27 5.63 -28.44
CA GLU A 376 -9.34 5.61 -27.44
C GLU A 376 -8.81 5.64 -25.99
N LEU A 377 -7.48 5.57 -25.77
CA LEU A 377 -6.90 5.61 -24.44
C LEU A 377 -7.30 6.87 -23.67
N ARG A 378 -7.71 6.64 -22.42
CA ARG A 378 -8.08 7.65 -21.44
C ARG A 378 -7.18 7.61 -20.21
N THR A 379 -6.69 6.42 -19.87
CA THR A 379 -5.76 6.21 -18.76
C THR A 379 -4.55 5.47 -19.26
N LEU A 380 -3.36 6.00 -19.01
CA LEU A 380 -2.09 5.37 -19.30
C LEU A 380 -1.17 5.49 -18.08
N GLU A 381 -0.68 4.35 -17.63
CA GLU A 381 0.17 4.28 -16.45
C GLU A 381 1.42 3.44 -16.75
N PHE A 382 2.58 4.04 -16.52
CA PHE A 382 3.88 3.39 -16.55
C PHE A 382 4.52 3.52 -15.17
N GLU A 383 4.78 2.41 -14.52
CA GLU A 383 5.49 2.33 -13.25
C GLU A 383 6.68 1.39 -13.39
N ASN A 384 7.86 1.80 -12.92
CA ASN A 384 9.13 1.09 -13.08
C ASN A 384 9.45 0.81 -14.57
N CYS A 385 9.17 1.79 -15.45
CA CYS A 385 9.39 1.71 -16.90
C CYS A 385 10.57 2.59 -17.37
N TYR A 386 11.60 2.74 -16.57
CA TYR A 386 12.77 3.61 -16.77
C TYR A 386 13.55 3.37 -18.08
N GLY A 387 13.29 2.26 -18.74
CA GLY A 387 13.94 1.93 -20.03
C GLY A 387 13.39 2.66 -21.25
N ILE A 388 12.27 3.36 -21.16
CA ILE A 388 11.64 4.04 -22.31
C ILE A 388 12.52 5.21 -22.76
N GLU A 389 12.87 5.22 -24.06
CA GLU A 389 13.75 6.21 -24.67
C GLU A 389 12.99 7.29 -25.47
N ASP A 390 11.72 7.06 -25.82
CA ASP A 390 10.89 7.99 -26.61
C ASP A 390 9.43 7.92 -26.17
N LEU A 391 8.92 9.04 -25.66
CA LEU A 391 7.53 9.24 -25.25
C LEU A 391 6.71 10.03 -26.28
N SER A 392 7.22 10.31 -27.49
CA SER A 392 6.56 11.14 -28.50
C SER A 392 5.21 10.59 -28.98
N ALA A 393 4.98 9.28 -28.84
CA ALA A 393 3.70 8.65 -29.15
C ALA A 393 2.53 9.19 -28.31
N LEU A 394 2.79 9.72 -27.10
CA LEU A 394 1.78 10.35 -26.24
C LEU A 394 1.01 11.46 -26.95
N SER A 395 1.67 12.25 -27.81
CA SER A 395 1.03 13.35 -28.56
C SER A 395 -0.16 12.91 -29.44
N SER A 396 -0.29 11.60 -29.74
CA SER A 396 -1.39 11.04 -30.52
C SER A 396 -2.62 10.70 -29.68
N LEU A 397 -2.47 10.67 -28.34
CA LEU A 397 -3.49 10.17 -27.41
C LEU A 397 -4.40 11.31 -26.93
N THR A 398 -5.08 11.98 -27.86
CA THR A 398 -5.84 13.22 -27.57
C THR A 398 -7.05 13.05 -26.65
N LYS A 399 -7.46 11.81 -26.35
CA LYS A 399 -8.51 11.49 -25.37
C LYS A 399 -7.96 11.16 -23.98
N LEU A 400 -6.64 11.22 -23.79
CA LEU A 400 -6.00 10.88 -22.52
C LEU A 400 -6.45 11.86 -21.44
N GLN A 401 -6.98 11.31 -20.34
CA GLN A 401 -7.49 12.03 -19.19
C GLN A 401 -6.56 11.89 -17.97
N SER A 402 -5.92 10.75 -17.85
CA SER A 402 -5.00 10.44 -16.73
C SER A 402 -3.72 9.83 -17.30
N LEU A 403 -2.59 10.40 -16.94
CA LEU A 403 -1.25 9.95 -17.32
C LEU A 403 -0.38 9.78 -16.06
N HIS A 404 0.21 8.61 -15.91
CA HIS A 404 1.23 8.34 -14.90
C HIS A 404 2.53 7.96 -15.61
N VAL A 405 3.55 8.78 -15.47
CA VAL A 405 4.89 8.62 -16.02
C VAL A 405 5.93 9.01 -14.95
N ALA A 406 5.94 8.23 -13.89
CA ALA A 406 6.89 8.42 -12.81
C ALA A 406 7.45 7.06 -12.38
N ASP A 407 8.62 7.07 -11.79
CA ASP A 407 9.32 5.86 -11.39
C ASP A 407 9.92 6.02 -9.98
N SER A 408 9.49 5.20 -9.06
CA SER A 408 9.98 5.19 -7.68
C SER A 408 11.42 4.66 -7.53
N VAL A 409 12.03 4.09 -8.56
CA VAL A 409 13.34 3.42 -8.50
C VAL A 409 14.40 4.04 -9.41
N GLY A 410 13.99 4.86 -10.38
CA GLY A 410 14.90 5.46 -11.36
C GLY A 410 14.25 6.62 -12.10
N HIS A 411 15.00 7.31 -12.95
CA HIS A 411 14.46 8.37 -13.78
C HIS A 411 14.13 7.85 -15.17
N PHE A 412 13.04 8.32 -15.74
CA PHE A 412 12.75 8.09 -17.14
C PHE A 412 13.89 8.66 -18.00
N ALA A 413 14.45 7.82 -18.89
CA ALA A 413 15.50 8.28 -19.81
C ALA A 413 14.97 9.24 -20.88
N ALA A 414 13.66 9.21 -21.15
CA ALA A 414 13.00 10.00 -22.17
C ALA A 414 12.37 11.27 -21.61
N ALA A 415 12.63 12.41 -22.26
CA ALA A 415 11.87 13.62 -21.99
C ALA A 415 10.42 13.47 -22.43
N LEU A 416 9.48 13.98 -21.61
CA LEU A 416 8.08 14.11 -22.03
C LEU A 416 7.96 15.04 -23.25
N PRO A 417 7.04 14.75 -24.19
CA PRO A 417 6.63 15.75 -25.16
C PRO A 417 5.87 16.89 -24.47
N ASP A 418 5.64 17.99 -25.18
CA ASP A 418 4.73 19.04 -24.69
C ASP A 418 3.32 18.48 -24.51
N LEU A 419 2.91 18.29 -23.24
CA LEU A 419 1.60 17.74 -22.89
C LEU A 419 0.45 18.74 -23.03
N SER A 420 0.71 20.02 -23.28
CA SER A 420 -0.34 21.02 -23.55
C SER A 420 -1.17 20.68 -24.79
N ALA A 421 -0.63 19.82 -25.66
CA ALA A 421 -1.35 19.26 -26.82
C ALA A 421 -2.42 18.21 -26.45
N LEU A 422 -2.54 17.79 -25.19
CA LEU A 422 -3.52 16.82 -24.70
C LEU A 422 -4.70 17.53 -24.03
N PRO A 423 -5.75 17.91 -24.78
CA PRO A 423 -6.80 18.81 -24.27
C PRO A 423 -7.70 18.17 -23.19
N ALA A 424 -7.69 16.84 -23.09
CA ALA A 424 -8.52 16.11 -22.14
C ALA A 424 -7.78 15.75 -20.84
N LEU A 425 -6.47 16.09 -20.72
CA LEU A 425 -5.65 15.70 -19.58
C LEU A 425 -6.06 16.46 -18.32
N GLU A 426 -6.55 15.71 -17.34
CA GLU A 426 -7.03 16.22 -16.05
C GLU A 426 -6.19 15.73 -14.86
N GLU A 427 -5.54 14.57 -15.00
CA GLU A 427 -4.74 13.95 -13.94
C GLU A 427 -3.35 13.60 -14.50
N LEU A 428 -2.31 14.00 -13.77
CA LEU A 428 -0.92 13.72 -14.13
C LEU A 428 -0.13 13.28 -12.90
N THR A 429 0.62 12.20 -13.04
CA THR A 429 1.75 11.84 -12.17
C THR A 429 3.02 11.86 -13.00
N ALA A 430 4.01 12.65 -12.59
CA ALA A 430 5.25 12.82 -13.33
C ALA A 430 6.42 13.15 -12.38
N GLU A 431 7.64 12.95 -12.84
CA GLU A 431 8.85 13.35 -12.11
C GLU A 431 9.01 14.87 -12.10
N ALA A 432 9.68 15.38 -11.08
CA ALA A 432 9.83 16.82 -10.88
C ALA A 432 10.66 17.52 -11.98
N ASP A 433 11.63 16.85 -12.58
CA ASP A 433 12.42 17.36 -13.68
C ASP A 433 11.61 17.52 -14.99
N MET A 434 10.43 16.88 -15.07
CA MET A 434 9.49 16.99 -16.18
C MET A 434 8.54 18.20 -16.09
N ILE A 435 8.60 19.00 -15.02
CA ILE A 435 7.72 20.17 -14.83
C ILE A 435 7.64 21.09 -16.05
N PRO A 436 8.75 21.45 -16.75
CA PRO A 436 8.69 22.32 -17.91
C PRO A 436 7.77 21.82 -19.03
N GLN A 437 7.61 20.50 -19.18
CA GLN A 437 6.84 19.89 -20.28
C GLN A 437 5.34 19.88 -20.03
N PHE A 438 4.89 20.08 -18.79
CA PHE A 438 3.47 20.10 -18.44
C PHE A 438 3.00 21.40 -17.77
N ALA A 439 3.88 22.37 -17.56
CA ALA A 439 3.53 23.66 -16.98
C ALA A 439 2.42 24.42 -17.76
N GLY A 440 2.26 24.12 -19.05
CA GLY A 440 1.20 24.65 -19.91
C GLY A 440 -0.14 23.90 -19.86
N CYS A 441 -0.26 22.80 -19.11
CA CYS A 441 -1.45 21.95 -19.07
C CYS A 441 -2.54 22.54 -18.15
N THR A 442 -3.14 23.64 -18.55
CA THR A 442 -4.14 24.38 -17.75
C THR A 442 -5.42 23.58 -17.45
N GLY A 443 -5.65 22.43 -18.10
CA GLY A 443 -6.75 21.50 -17.84
C GLY A 443 -6.56 20.64 -16.60
N LEU A 444 -5.34 20.56 -16.06
CA LEU A 444 -5.03 19.71 -14.92
C LEU A 444 -5.83 20.11 -13.68
N LYS A 445 -6.44 19.11 -13.06
CA LYS A 445 -7.15 19.18 -11.77
C LYS A 445 -6.39 18.49 -10.67
N LYS A 446 -5.68 17.39 -11.00
CA LYS A 446 -4.87 16.63 -10.05
C LYS A 446 -3.46 16.47 -10.59
N LEU A 447 -2.49 16.75 -9.74
CA LEU A 447 -1.08 16.63 -10.06
C LEU A 447 -0.35 15.93 -8.91
N THR A 448 0.34 14.86 -9.25
CA THR A 448 1.31 14.21 -8.38
C THR A 448 2.70 14.43 -8.96
N ILE A 449 3.63 14.93 -8.15
CA ILE A 449 5.02 15.14 -8.52
C ILE A 449 5.87 14.20 -7.67
N GLU A 450 6.62 13.32 -8.32
CA GLU A 450 7.64 12.52 -7.69
C GLU A 450 8.97 13.26 -7.75
N ALA A 451 9.45 13.68 -6.57
CA ALA A 451 10.63 14.51 -6.41
C ALA A 451 11.82 13.72 -5.82
N GLU A 452 11.84 12.40 -6.02
CA GLU A 452 12.93 11.56 -5.55
C GLU A 452 14.25 11.85 -6.28
N GLY A 453 15.33 12.02 -5.51
CA GLY A 453 16.68 12.15 -6.06
C GLY A 453 16.95 13.43 -6.85
N ALA A 454 16.03 14.37 -6.82
CA ALA A 454 16.18 15.60 -7.59
C ALA A 454 17.34 16.46 -7.02
N ASP A 455 18.26 16.74 -7.88
CA ASP A 455 19.15 17.88 -7.76
C ASP A 455 18.32 19.18 -7.87
N ASP A 456 18.91 20.35 -7.67
CA ASP A 456 18.30 21.68 -7.52
C ASP A 456 17.27 22.11 -8.59
N SER A 457 16.69 21.20 -9.39
CA SER A 457 15.86 21.49 -10.57
C SER A 457 14.34 21.64 -10.28
N ASN A 458 13.90 21.42 -9.03
CA ASN A 458 12.49 21.44 -8.67
C ASN A 458 11.95 22.86 -8.51
N ASP A 459 11.78 23.60 -9.60
CA ASP A 459 11.22 24.95 -9.56
C ASP A 459 9.69 24.95 -9.70
N PHE A 460 9.00 25.01 -8.58
CA PHE A 460 7.53 25.03 -8.51
C PHE A 460 6.92 26.33 -9.05
N SER A 461 7.71 27.40 -9.30
CA SER A 461 7.19 28.64 -9.88
C SER A 461 6.61 28.43 -11.29
N LEU A 462 7.06 27.42 -12.01
CA LEU A 462 6.55 27.05 -13.33
C LEU A 462 5.09 26.56 -13.29
N LEU A 463 4.59 26.07 -12.15
CA LEU A 463 3.23 25.55 -12.01
C LEU A 463 2.16 26.63 -11.79
N THR A 464 2.55 27.91 -11.68
CA THR A 464 1.62 29.02 -11.42
C THR A 464 0.54 29.22 -12.48
N GLY A 465 0.73 28.65 -13.67
CA GLY A 465 -0.25 28.64 -14.77
C GLY A 465 -1.38 27.61 -14.63
N LEU A 466 -1.27 26.65 -13.70
CA LEU A 466 -2.23 25.55 -13.53
C LEU A 466 -3.47 25.99 -12.73
N SER A 467 -4.20 26.97 -13.24
CA SER A 467 -5.30 27.64 -12.52
C SER A 467 -6.48 26.72 -12.16
N ASN A 468 -6.65 25.56 -12.82
CA ASN A 468 -7.70 24.59 -12.52
C ASN A 468 -7.26 23.51 -11.54
N LEU A 469 -6.00 23.55 -11.06
CA LEU A 469 -5.49 22.54 -10.14
C LEU A 469 -6.24 22.59 -8.80
N GLU A 470 -6.84 21.45 -8.43
CA GLU A 470 -7.61 21.26 -7.21
C GLU A 470 -6.85 20.42 -6.17
N GLU A 471 -6.03 19.48 -6.64
CA GLU A 471 -5.28 18.57 -5.80
C GLU A 471 -3.81 18.51 -6.24
N LEU A 472 -2.91 18.74 -5.29
CA LEU A 472 -1.47 18.64 -5.47
C LEU A 472 -0.90 17.61 -4.48
N ARG A 473 -0.20 16.62 -5.01
CA ARG A 473 0.62 15.71 -4.21
C ARG A 473 2.08 15.88 -4.62
N ILE A 474 2.97 15.96 -3.63
CA ILE A 474 4.42 15.97 -3.82
C ILE A 474 4.99 14.82 -3.01
N ASP A 475 5.66 13.90 -3.69
CA ASP A 475 6.35 12.76 -3.08
C ASP A 475 7.86 13.00 -3.11
N CYS A 476 8.43 13.30 -1.95
CA CYS A 476 9.85 13.67 -1.83
C CYS A 476 10.77 12.45 -1.63
N GLY A 477 10.21 11.24 -1.53
CA GLY A 477 10.98 10.01 -1.31
C GLY A 477 11.85 10.03 -0.06
N ILE A 478 12.93 9.27 -0.10
CA ILE A 478 13.87 9.08 1.02
C ILE A 478 15.04 10.08 1.03
N VAL A 479 15.20 10.87 -0.02
CA VAL A 479 16.25 11.91 -0.13
C VAL A 479 15.64 13.27 0.21
N THR A 480 16.36 14.11 0.97
CA THR A 480 15.87 15.46 1.29
C THR A 480 15.79 16.29 0.00
N SER A 481 14.57 16.62 -0.42
CA SER A 481 14.30 17.46 -1.57
C SER A 481 13.97 18.87 -1.11
N GLU A 482 14.65 19.87 -1.67
CA GLU A 482 14.25 21.26 -1.49
C GLU A 482 13.13 21.60 -2.47
N LEU A 483 11.98 22.04 -1.94
CA LEU A 483 10.85 22.48 -2.75
C LEU A 483 11.06 23.94 -3.15
N THR A 484 11.88 24.17 -4.16
CA THR A 484 12.29 25.51 -4.60
C THR A 484 11.09 26.31 -5.11
N ASN A 485 10.90 27.53 -4.61
CA ASN A 485 9.81 28.43 -4.99
C ASN A 485 8.40 27.88 -4.73
N ILE A 486 8.23 26.97 -3.75
CA ILE A 486 6.91 26.40 -3.41
C ILE A 486 5.89 27.50 -3.05
N ASP A 487 6.32 28.60 -2.45
CA ASP A 487 5.45 29.74 -2.08
C ASP A 487 4.80 30.43 -3.30
N SER A 488 5.33 30.24 -4.51
CA SER A 488 4.72 30.75 -5.74
C SER A 488 3.35 30.12 -6.02
N LEU A 489 3.06 28.93 -5.49
CA LEU A 489 1.78 28.23 -5.62
C LEU A 489 0.63 28.94 -4.92
N ALA A 490 0.91 29.94 -4.09
CA ALA A 490 -0.12 30.77 -3.44
C ALA A 490 -1.08 31.46 -4.41
N VAL A 491 -0.71 31.59 -5.69
CA VAL A 491 -1.57 32.17 -6.74
C VAL A 491 -2.61 31.20 -7.30
N LEU A 492 -2.56 29.89 -6.96
CA LEU A 492 -3.48 28.89 -7.48
C LEU A 492 -4.84 28.94 -6.76
N PRO A 493 -5.90 29.48 -7.39
CA PRO A 493 -7.13 29.83 -6.67
C PRO A 493 -8.00 28.61 -6.34
N ASN A 494 -7.83 27.50 -7.08
CA ASN A 494 -8.66 26.31 -6.96
C ASN A 494 -7.96 25.18 -6.18
N LEU A 495 -6.72 25.37 -5.72
CA LEU A 495 -5.97 24.36 -4.99
C LEU A 495 -6.56 24.16 -3.59
N LYS A 496 -7.25 23.03 -3.40
CA LYS A 496 -7.99 22.69 -2.16
C LYS A 496 -7.26 21.68 -1.30
N THR A 497 -6.61 20.73 -1.93
CA THR A 497 -5.98 19.62 -1.21
C THR A 497 -4.50 19.55 -1.57
N VAL A 498 -3.66 19.52 -0.54
CA VAL A 498 -2.22 19.39 -0.68
C VAL A 498 -1.74 18.22 0.18
N THR A 499 -0.99 17.31 -0.42
CA THR A 499 -0.33 16.21 0.28
C THR A 499 1.16 16.22 -0.05
N ILE A 500 2.00 16.20 0.99
CA ILE A 500 3.46 16.15 0.85
C ILE A 500 3.94 14.94 1.64
N THR A 501 4.70 14.06 0.99
CA THR A 501 5.23 12.84 1.61
C THR A 501 6.74 12.79 1.51
N GLY A 502 7.40 12.08 2.43
CA GLY A 502 8.85 11.90 2.44
C GLY A 502 9.61 13.01 3.16
N ARG A 503 10.85 13.22 2.74
CA ARG A 503 11.75 14.20 3.34
C ARG A 503 11.60 15.54 2.67
N THR A 504 10.95 16.47 3.33
CA THR A 504 10.86 17.87 2.86
C THR A 504 11.71 18.79 3.70
N GLY A 505 12.21 19.86 3.07
CA GLY A 505 12.79 21.02 3.71
C GLY A 505 11.74 21.87 4.47
N PRO A 506 12.06 23.13 4.78
CA PRO A 506 11.10 24.03 5.41
C PRO A 506 9.83 24.17 4.57
N LEU A 507 8.66 23.95 5.18
CA LEU A 507 7.37 24.12 4.54
C LEU A 507 6.64 25.33 5.13
N SER A 508 6.17 26.26 4.27
CA SER A 508 5.33 27.37 4.65
C SER A 508 3.88 27.12 4.27
N LEU A 509 2.95 27.23 5.22
CA LEU A 509 1.51 27.15 4.93
C LEU A 509 1.01 28.31 4.05
N ARG A 510 1.81 29.40 3.89
CA ARG A 510 1.53 30.52 2.97
C ARG A 510 1.50 30.10 1.52
N ALA A 511 2.21 29.03 1.16
CA ALA A 511 2.20 28.47 -0.18
C ALA A 511 0.79 28.03 -0.62
N PHE A 512 -0.12 27.80 0.34
CA PHE A 512 -1.42 27.18 0.08
C PHE A 512 -2.59 27.92 0.76
N PRO A 513 -2.80 29.22 0.50
CA PRO A 513 -3.79 30.04 1.21
C PRO A 513 -5.24 29.64 0.92
N HIS A 514 -5.48 28.92 -0.17
CA HIS A 514 -6.80 28.45 -0.60
C HIS A 514 -7.07 26.97 -0.25
N ALA A 515 -6.07 26.26 0.29
CA ALA A 515 -6.22 24.87 0.66
C ALA A 515 -7.17 24.71 1.86
N THR A 516 -8.11 23.78 1.71
CA THR A 516 -9.01 23.36 2.79
C THR A 516 -8.43 22.20 3.59
N ALA A 517 -7.55 21.40 2.96
CA ALA A 517 -6.89 20.26 3.59
C ALA A 517 -5.40 20.19 3.21
N ILE A 518 -4.54 20.09 4.22
CA ILE A 518 -3.11 19.87 4.03
C ILE A 518 -2.69 18.65 4.84
N THR A 519 -2.01 17.71 4.19
CA THR A 519 -1.46 16.51 4.81
C THR A 519 0.04 16.45 4.57
N VAL A 520 0.81 16.25 5.61
CA VAL A 520 2.26 16.03 5.55
C VAL A 520 2.59 14.70 6.20
N ILE A 521 3.24 13.80 5.46
CA ILE A 521 3.63 12.48 5.93
C ILE A 521 5.16 12.41 5.88
N MET A 522 5.79 12.37 7.05
CA MET A 522 7.25 12.34 7.15
C MET A 522 7.77 10.90 7.06
N ASP A 523 8.81 10.67 6.29
CA ASP A 523 9.43 9.35 6.15
C ASP A 523 10.26 8.94 7.38
N SER A 524 10.36 7.62 7.58
CA SER A 524 11.05 6.94 8.68
C SER A 524 12.57 7.13 8.73
N THR A 525 13.20 7.48 7.62
CA THR A 525 14.66 7.46 7.49
C THR A 525 15.30 8.83 7.64
N GLY A 526 14.52 9.91 7.84
CA GLY A 526 14.93 11.29 7.68
C GLY A 526 15.34 12.04 8.93
N THR A 527 16.43 12.82 8.77
CA THR A 527 16.83 13.90 9.69
C THR A 527 16.13 15.22 9.39
N ALA A 528 15.30 15.27 8.35
CA ALA A 528 14.62 16.48 7.94
C ALA A 528 13.49 16.81 8.93
N ALA A 529 13.72 17.84 9.71
CA ALA A 529 12.66 18.40 10.53
C ALA A 529 11.74 19.23 9.65
N LEU A 530 10.46 18.91 9.64
CA LEU A 530 9.45 19.83 9.15
C LEU A 530 9.59 21.14 9.93
N ARG A 531 9.96 22.21 9.25
CA ARG A 531 9.89 23.57 9.78
C ARG A 531 8.62 24.18 9.23
N LEU A 532 7.60 24.27 10.06
CA LEU A 532 6.52 25.19 9.79
C LEU A 532 7.13 26.60 9.98
N THR A 533 7.27 27.34 8.90
CA THR A 533 7.81 28.71 9.01
C THR A 533 6.77 29.61 9.67
N SER A 534 7.21 30.43 10.60
CA SER A 534 6.39 31.22 11.51
C SER A 534 5.62 32.39 10.89
N GLU A 535 5.43 32.39 9.58
CA GLU A 535 4.96 33.59 8.87
C GLU A 535 3.56 33.45 8.26
N LEU A 536 2.56 33.04 9.05
CA LEU A 536 1.16 33.24 8.69
C LEU A 536 0.76 34.66 9.01
N ASP A 537 1.08 35.65 8.14
CA ASP A 537 0.79 37.08 8.37
C ASP A 537 -0.68 37.46 8.15
N SER A 538 -1.52 36.54 7.70
CA SER A 538 -2.94 36.77 7.48
C SER A 538 -3.74 35.55 7.93
N ASP A 539 -4.96 35.82 8.42
CA ASP A 539 -5.90 34.76 8.79
C ASP A 539 -6.12 33.84 7.59
N ASN A 540 -5.63 32.60 7.67
CA ASN A 540 -6.00 31.56 6.72
C ASN A 540 -7.42 31.11 7.07
N THR A 541 -8.39 31.58 6.27
CA THR A 541 -9.81 31.29 6.49
C THR A 541 -10.29 30.03 5.77
N ALA A 542 -9.44 29.40 4.94
CA ALA A 542 -9.80 28.25 4.14
C ALA A 542 -9.47 26.92 4.82
N LEU A 543 -8.35 26.82 5.57
CA LEU A 543 -7.83 25.57 6.10
C LEU A 543 -8.75 24.99 7.18
N GLU A 544 -9.39 23.86 6.85
CA GLU A 544 -10.29 23.12 7.73
C GLU A 544 -9.61 21.90 8.36
N SER A 545 -8.66 21.27 7.66
CA SER A 545 -7.95 20.09 8.11
C SER A 545 -6.44 20.22 7.90
N LEU A 546 -5.67 20.04 8.97
CA LEU A 546 -4.22 19.92 8.94
C LEU A 546 -3.79 18.61 9.58
N ARG A 547 -3.07 17.79 8.83
CA ARG A 547 -2.58 16.50 9.28
C ARG A 547 -1.07 16.42 9.07
N ILE A 548 -0.33 16.19 10.15
CA ILE A 548 1.11 16.02 10.14
C ILE A 548 1.42 14.69 10.83
N PHE A 549 1.99 13.77 10.10
CA PHE A 549 2.33 12.46 10.58
C PHE A 549 3.83 12.31 10.64
N GLY A 550 4.36 12.25 11.86
CA GLY A 550 5.73 11.87 12.12
C GLY A 550 5.90 10.36 12.03
N TYR A 551 7.11 9.89 12.25
CA TYR A 551 7.44 8.46 12.28
C TYR A 551 7.89 8.02 13.66
N GLU A 552 7.32 6.93 14.15
CA GLU A 552 7.80 6.20 15.31
C GLU A 552 8.62 5.00 14.86
N GLY A 553 9.91 5.19 14.68
CA GLY A 553 10.83 4.08 14.44
C GLY A 553 11.23 3.42 15.75
N GLY A 554 10.61 2.31 16.11
CA GLY A 554 11.01 1.48 17.25
C GLY A 554 12.37 0.78 17.12
N VAL A 555 13.09 0.98 16.02
CA VAL A 555 14.45 0.46 15.81
C VAL A 555 15.39 1.63 15.57
N GLN A 556 16.18 1.95 16.58
CA GLN A 556 17.30 2.89 16.49
C GLN A 556 18.35 2.38 15.49
N ILE A 557 18.14 2.64 14.20
CA ILE A 557 19.26 2.68 13.27
C ILE A 557 19.64 4.16 13.13
N GLY A 558 20.50 4.64 14.03
CA GLY A 558 21.13 5.94 13.86
C GLY A 558 20.54 7.14 14.60
N GLY A 559 19.63 6.99 15.54
CA GLY A 559 19.32 8.03 16.54
C GLY A 559 18.53 9.25 16.02
N TYR A 560 17.68 9.08 15.04
CA TYR A 560 16.92 10.19 14.45
C TYR A 560 15.42 10.02 14.73
N ASN A 561 14.86 10.98 15.49
CA ASN A 561 13.42 11.12 15.66
C ASN A 561 12.94 12.22 14.71
N SER A 562 11.90 11.95 13.93
CA SER A 562 11.17 13.03 13.25
C SER A 562 10.52 13.90 14.33
N THR A 563 10.83 15.18 14.32
CA THR A 563 10.27 16.13 15.28
C THR A 563 9.82 17.38 14.55
N VAL A 564 8.67 17.91 14.93
CA VAL A 564 8.34 19.31 14.62
C VAL A 564 9.27 20.17 15.47
N ARG A 565 10.40 20.60 14.92
CA ARG A 565 11.45 21.33 15.67
C ARG A 565 11.02 22.72 16.10
N ASP A 566 10.03 23.30 15.44
CA ASP A 566 9.55 24.65 15.74
C ASP A 566 8.10 24.59 16.25
N THR A 567 7.94 24.20 17.51
CA THR A 567 6.62 24.23 18.19
C THR A 567 6.07 25.66 18.30
N ALA A 568 6.93 26.69 18.23
CA ALA A 568 6.49 28.09 18.20
C ALA A 568 5.70 28.41 16.93
N ALA A 569 5.99 27.73 15.82
CA ALA A 569 5.21 27.88 14.59
C ALA A 569 3.78 27.34 14.73
N LEU A 570 3.54 26.34 15.59
CA LEU A 570 2.20 25.83 15.85
C LEU A 570 1.27 26.90 16.50
N MET A 571 1.82 27.88 17.23
CA MET A 571 1.04 28.99 17.79
C MET A 571 0.37 29.82 16.68
N GLN A 572 0.94 29.84 15.48
CA GLN A 572 0.40 30.52 14.30
C GLN A 572 -0.90 29.86 13.80
N LEU A 573 -1.15 28.60 14.13
CA LEU A 573 -2.40 27.93 13.77
C LEU A 573 -3.63 28.63 14.35
N SER A 574 -3.48 29.43 15.39
CA SER A 574 -4.55 30.28 15.92
C SER A 574 -5.13 31.24 14.88
N HIS A 575 -4.41 31.53 13.79
CA HIS A 575 -4.89 32.29 12.64
C HIS A 575 -5.77 31.48 11.70
N CYS A 576 -5.70 30.16 11.73
CA CYS A 576 -6.52 29.25 10.92
C CYS A 576 -7.93 29.11 11.52
N LYS A 577 -8.78 30.12 11.36
CA LYS A 577 -10.10 30.18 12.02
C LYS A 577 -11.09 29.11 11.54
N ALA A 578 -10.89 28.52 10.35
CA ALA A 578 -11.73 27.44 9.83
C ALA A 578 -11.30 26.06 10.33
N LEU A 579 -10.14 25.95 11.02
CA LEU A 579 -9.55 24.66 11.39
C LEU A 579 -10.47 23.88 12.34
N ARG A 580 -10.91 22.71 11.88
CA ARG A 580 -11.78 21.77 12.60
C ARG A 580 -11.05 20.47 12.96
N GLU A 581 -10.09 20.07 12.14
CA GLU A 581 -9.31 18.87 12.33
C GLU A 581 -7.83 19.19 12.38
N LEU A 582 -7.17 18.76 13.45
CA LEU A 582 -5.74 18.86 13.62
C LEU A 582 -5.18 17.52 14.07
N ARG A 583 -4.30 16.91 13.27
CA ARG A 583 -3.59 15.69 13.62
C ARG A 583 -2.10 15.94 13.61
N LEU A 584 -1.43 15.64 14.71
CA LEU A 584 0.00 15.83 14.92
C LEU A 584 0.58 14.56 15.56
N ASN A 585 0.53 13.46 14.80
CA ASN A 585 0.95 12.15 15.30
C ASN A 585 2.47 12.01 15.25
N HIS A 586 3.09 11.44 16.30
CA HIS A 586 4.53 11.18 16.38
C HIS A 586 5.42 12.39 16.05
N CYS A 587 4.96 13.59 16.42
CA CYS A 587 5.62 14.87 16.12
C CYS A 587 6.61 15.31 17.22
N GLY A 588 6.79 14.50 18.26
CA GLY A 588 7.68 14.81 19.38
C GLY A 588 7.20 15.97 20.28
N LEU A 589 5.90 16.27 20.27
CA LEU A 589 5.29 17.33 21.07
C LEU A 589 5.35 17.02 22.57
N THR A 590 5.59 18.07 23.37
CA THR A 590 5.63 17.98 24.83
C THR A 590 4.53 18.78 25.51
N ASP A 591 3.86 19.71 24.80
CA ASP A 591 2.78 20.53 25.32
C ASP A 591 1.72 20.84 24.27
N LEU A 592 0.57 21.32 24.70
CA LEU A 592 -0.59 21.66 23.88
C LEU A 592 -0.95 23.15 23.93
N ALA A 593 -0.03 24.01 24.34
CA ALA A 593 -0.30 25.45 24.50
C ALA A 593 -0.81 26.10 23.19
N PHE A 594 -0.34 25.62 22.03
CA PHE A 594 -0.77 26.09 20.71
C PHE A 594 -2.27 25.86 20.45
N ALA A 595 -2.88 24.85 21.08
CA ALA A 595 -4.27 24.50 20.82
C ALA A 595 -5.27 25.49 21.44
N SER A 596 -4.89 26.22 22.49
CA SER A 596 -5.79 27.11 23.23
C SER A 596 -6.48 28.20 22.38
N GLY A 597 -5.93 28.55 21.21
CA GLY A 597 -6.51 29.51 20.26
C GLY A 597 -7.45 28.90 19.21
N LEU A 598 -7.60 27.57 19.14
CA LEU A 598 -8.30 26.87 18.07
C LEU A 598 -9.78 26.62 18.41
N SER A 599 -10.56 27.70 18.58
CA SER A 599 -11.94 27.64 19.08
C SER A 599 -12.93 26.83 18.20
N ASN A 600 -12.59 26.57 16.95
CA ASN A 600 -13.40 25.76 16.03
C ASN A 600 -12.94 24.30 15.91
N LEU A 601 -11.90 23.92 16.64
CA LEU A 601 -11.35 22.57 16.57
C LEU A 601 -12.37 21.54 17.10
N GLU A 602 -12.66 20.53 16.29
CA GLU A 602 -13.59 19.45 16.58
C GLU A 602 -12.84 18.14 16.84
N ILE A 603 -11.76 17.90 16.10
CA ILE A 603 -10.95 16.68 16.19
C ILE A 603 -9.50 17.09 16.45
N LEU A 604 -8.91 16.51 17.50
CA LEU A 604 -7.50 16.62 17.80
C LEU A 604 -6.90 15.23 17.97
N ASP A 605 -5.91 14.92 17.15
CA ASP A 605 -5.11 13.71 17.30
C ASP A 605 -3.66 14.08 17.57
N VAL A 606 -3.19 13.73 18.75
CA VAL A 606 -1.83 13.97 19.21
C VAL A 606 -1.17 12.67 19.69
N SER A 607 -1.63 11.53 19.19
CA SER A 607 -1.10 10.22 19.55
C SER A 607 0.39 10.10 19.22
N GLY A 608 1.14 9.28 19.99
CA GLY A 608 2.56 9.04 19.77
C GLY A 608 3.46 10.24 20.10
N ASN A 609 3.09 11.08 21.08
CA ASN A 609 3.87 12.23 21.50
C ASN A 609 4.38 12.07 22.95
N ARG A 610 4.80 13.17 23.57
CA ARG A 610 5.31 13.21 24.97
C ARG A 610 4.54 14.21 25.82
N ILE A 611 3.22 14.29 25.60
CA ILE A 611 2.36 15.24 26.26
C ILE A 611 2.05 14.73 27.67
N GLU A 612 2.19 15.60 28.67
CA GLU A 612 1.87 15.31 30.07
C GLU A 612 0.62 16.06 30.55
N ASP A 613 0.32 17.22 29.97
CA ASP A 613 -0.75 18.12 30.41
C ASP A 613 -1.73 18.45 29.27
N VAL A 614 -3.00 18.09 29.47
CA VAL A 614 -4.11 18.38 28.55
C VAL A 614 -4.97 19.58 28.99
N SER A 615 -4.58 20.31 30.05
CA SER A 615 -5.30 21.49 30.54
C SER A 615 -5.56 22.55 29.45
N PRO A 616 -4.68 22.79 28.46
CA PRO A 616 -4.94 23.74 27.38
C PRO A 616 -6.17 23.41 26.55
N LEU A 617 -6.68 22.18 26.58
CA LEU A 617 -7.84 21.74 25.83
C LEU A 617 -9.18 22.07 26.52
N THR A 618 -9.15 22.50 27.79
CA THR A 618 -10.37 22.78 28.58
C THR A 618 -11.23 23.89 27.97
N ASP A 619 -10.63 24.84 27.27
CA ASP A 619 -11.29 26.00 26.70
C ASP A 619 -11.71 25.82 25.21
N LEU A 620 -11.60 24.60 24.66
CA LEU A 620 -12.01 24.30 23.29
C LEU A 620 -13.48 23.88 23.22
N PRO A 621 -14.41 24.77 22.84
CA PRO A 621 -15.85 24.52 23.03
C PRO A 621 -16.44 23.49 22.06
N LYS A 622 -15.77 23.23 20.95
CA LYS A 622 -16.24 22.32 19.88
C LYS A 622 -15.49 21.00 19.82
N LEU A 623 -14.46 20.82 20.65
CA LEU A 623 -13.68 19.59 20.66
C LEU A 623 -14.55 18.42 21.11
N ARG A 624 -14.74 17.44 20.23
CA ARG A 624 -15.58 16.25 20.42
C ARG A 624 -14.83 14.93 20.31
N LEU A 625 -13.63 14.93 19.70
CA LEU A 625 -12.76 13.76 19.59
C LEU A 625 -11.33 14.15 19.93
N LEU A 626 -10.75 13.49 20.92
CA LEU A 626 -9.34 13.57 21.30
C LEU A 626 -8.72 12.17 21.20
N LEU A 627 -7.77 12.00 20.28
CA LEU A 627 -6.91 10.83 20.20
C LEU A 627 -5.55 11.20 20.78
N CYS A 628 -5.14 10.52 21.84
CA CYS A 628 -3.93 10.88 22.59
C CYS A 628 -3.17 9.67 23.13
N GLU A 629 -3.36 8.52 22.49
CA GLU A 629 -2.65 7.28 22.78
C GLU A 629 -1.13 7.48 22.73
N ASP A 630 -0.38 6.64 23.41
CA ASP A 630 1.09 6.68 23.45
C ASP A 630 1.67 8.04 23.86
N ASN A 631 1.07 8.64 24.88
CA ASN A 631 1.54 9.85 25.56
C ASN A 631 1.80 9.59 27.06
N ALA A 632 2.33 10.58 27.78
CA ALA A 632 2.58 10.52 29.22
C ALA A 632 1.57 11.34 30.04
N ILE A 633 0.29 11.38 29.63
CA ILE A 633 -0.73 12.28 30.17
C ILE A 633 -0.99 11.96 31.66
N GLN A 634 -0.95 12.99 32.50
CA GLN A 634 -1.10 12.86 33.96
C GLN A 634 -2.46 13.40 34.44
N ASN A 635 -3.14 14.23 33.67
CA ASN A 635 -4.30 14.99 34.14
C ASN A 635 -5.53 14.89 33.25
N ILE A 636 -5.73 13.78 32.53
CA ILE A 636 -6.88 13.59 31.64
C ILE A 636 -8.24 13.86 32.31
N ALA A 637 -8.28 13.69 33.64
CA ALA A 637 -9.48 13.93 34.44
C ALA A 637 -10.02 15.38 34.34
N VAL A 638 -9.20 16.37 33.92
CA VAL A 638 -9.65 17.76 33.74
C VAL A 638 -10.67 17.90 32.60
N LEU A 639 -10.71 16.94 31.69
CA LEU A 639 -11.63 16.90 30.54
C LEU A 639 -12.95 16.16 30.85
N ARG A 640 -13.08 15.57 32.05
CA ARG A 640 -14.28 14.80 32.44
C ARG A 640 -15.51 15.71 32.47
N GLY A 641 -16.66 15.15 32.06
CA GLY A 641 -17.95 15.85 32.07
C GLY A 641 -18.22 16.70 30.83
N ARG A 642 -17.34 16.67 29.84
CA ARG A 642 -17.54 17.25 28.53
C ARG A 642 -18.16 16.20 27.58
N ASP A 643 -18.83 16.67 26.55
CA ASP A 643 -19.25 15.83 25.42
C ASP A 643 -18.03 15.61 24.50
N LEU A 644 -17.09 14.81 24.97
CA LEU A 644 -15.79 14.58 24.36
C LEU A 644 -15.44 13.09 24.44
N VAL A 645 -15.19 12.49 23.29
CA VAL A 645 -14.60 11.17 23.18
C VAL A 645 -13.10 11.26 23.34
N VAL A 646 -12.53 10.46 24.21
CA VAL A 646 -11.08 10.40 24.44
C VAL A 646 -10.62 8.97 24.22
N SER A 647 -9.60 8.76 23.37
CA SER A 647 -8.85 7.52 23.22
C SER A 647 -7.45 7.74 23.80
N GLU A 648 -7.13 7.00 24.89
CA GLU A 648 -5.87 7.11 25.65
C GLU A 648 -4.93 5.94 25.33
#